data_51af544ae84442308e35ec2359d11f45
#
_entry.id   51af544ae84442308e35ec2359d11f45
#
_cell.length_a   1.000
_cell.length_b   1.000
_cell.length_c   1.000
_cell.angle_alpha   90.00
_cell.angle_beta   90.00
_cell.angle_gamma   90.00
#
_symmetry.space_group_name_H-M   'P 1'
#
loop_
_entity.id
_entity.type
_entity.pdbx_description
1 polymer ?
#
loop_
_entity_poly.entity_id
_entity_poly.type
_entity_poly.pdbx_seq_one_letter_code
_entity_poly.pdbx_strand_id
1 'polypeptide(L)'
;MDINRLYGSFFRLSDLLLPYTNDDEMLKDLFSFLDLCFTLVSGAKGFTGKDFPEREKTGYALGLSVSSSDLGELLLSGRHEERTDGLSDEAYEQIENAYYHIESRKRRGMKNGFISRFDIVCQKFYLNDLERFALLLALSNEYSRKYEAIYTYFHNSSGDFYPTKWLAVRLYEYIFGSSVGYAGLLNGNSPLCRFLCDNSRKRTDRGESAQRLMLSARAASYILGGNGIDSSLTEFCRIYPAFSRESYVPLREKDCAFIKDVFIQKAFKKDIRFAFNLYGPTGVGRKYAANMAVSSLELRLLDVDLYKLILCGYDDICRSIDRIYTETMLLGAFPCFTVDAPLTEPDDEGAVKRSPLADKVKRAAEYISKVFGFFFWITPVKDDNFVGMDIQFISVEMPMLTANERKSFWDRYLPECTETALYANQYILTPANIRKAAHIAQYTADAERTEITRDVVSRSVRQQSVNQLGSYATKINAVFTWDDLVVSDDQKRKMKMICDQVTYRSVVNEDWGFRKKSPYGRGLCALFYGSPGTGKTMAVQVMANELGLDLYRIDLSQLSSKYIGETQKNISLLFDKAKNINAMLFFDEADSMFAKRSEVKDANDRYANADTAFLLQKLEDYEGITILATNYVNNIDDAFKRRIKFMVNFVFPTPDVRLRLWKKILPAGALTDEQIDFEFFANNFELSGSNIKDILTNAAFLAAAEGTGIRNSHIIEAVKLNFSKYGKILTDSDFGYLGK
;
A
#
# COMPACT_ATOMS: atom_id res chain seq x y z
N MET A 1 40.58 -47.81 -21.95
CA MET A 1 39.55 -47.20 -22.80
C MET A 1 40.25 -46.09 -23.58
N ASP A 2 40.14 -46.06 -24.89
CA ASP A 2 40.88 -45.09 -25.71
C ASP A 2 40.33 -43.68 -25.41
N ILE A 3 41.16 -42.84 -24.82
CA ILE A 3 40.82 -41.57 -24.22
C ILE A 3 40.30 -40.57 -25.29
N ASN A 4 40.88 -40.60 -26.48
CA ASN A 4 40.39 -39.79 -27.62
C ASN A 4 38.98 -40.17 -28.07
N ARG A 5 38.55 -41.41 -27.85
CA ARG A 5 37.17 -41.83 -28.06
C ARG A 5 36.20 -41.28 -27.02
N LEU A 6 36.68 -41.04 -25.79
CA LEU A 6 35.83 -40.56 -24.69
C LEU A 6 35.40 -39.09 -24.93
N TYR A 7 36.34 -38.22 -25.30
CA TYR A 7 36.01 -36.83 -25.65
C TYR A 7 35.00 -36.74 -26.80
N GLY A 8 35.24 -37.50 -27.88
CA GLY A 8 34.36 -37.54 -29.05
C GLY A 8 32.96 -38.13 -28.77
N SER A 9 32.76 -38.82 -27.62
CA SER A 9 31.42 -39.30 -27.22
C SER A 9 30.58 -38.20 -26.56
N PHE A 10 31.24 -37.17 -26.02
CA PHE A 10 30.54 -36.06 -25.35
C PHE A 10 30.45 -34.78 -26.22
N PHE A 11 31.47 -34.49 -27.07
CA PHE A 11 31.57 -33.28 -27.86
C PHE A 11 31.79 -33.60 -29.35
N ARG A 12 31.06 -32.90 -30.24
CA ARG A 12 31.29 -32.97 -31.67
C ARG A 12 32.27 -31.89 -32.12
N LEU A 13 33.39 -32.30 -32.75
CA LEU A 13 34.38 -31.36 -33.29
C LEU A 13 33.78 -30.35 -34.28
N SER A 14 32.75 -30.75 -35.01
CA SER A 14 32.03 -29.85 -35.95
C SER A 14 31.39 -28.63 -35.28
N ASP A 15 31.02 -28.76 -34.00
CA ASP A 15 30.29 -27.73 -33.28
C ASP A 15 31.21 -26.67 -32.67
N LEU A 16 32.51 -26.95 -32.59
CA LEU A 16 33.54 -26.08 -32.01
C LEU A 16 33.57 -24.68 -32.65
N LEU A 17 33.22 -24.56 -33.93
CA LEU A 17 33.19 -23.30 -34.67
C LEU A 17 31.87 -22.56 -34.57
N LEU A 18 30.81 -23.22 -34.13
CA LEU A 18 29.48 -22.64 -34.03
C LEU A 18 29.26 -21.86 -32.74
N PRO A 19 28.70 -20.66 -32.76
CA PRO A 19 28.33 -19.93 -31.57
C PRO A 19 27.16 -20.64 -30.88
N TYR A 20 26.99 -20.45 -29.58
CA TYR A 20 25.71 -20.75 -28.92
C TYR A 20 24.65 -19.78 -29.37
N THR A 21 23.44 -20.28 -29.58
CA THR A 21 22.28 -19.52 -30.01
C THR A 21 21.13 -19.54 -28.98
N ASN A 22 21.14 -20.53 -28.10
CA ASN A 22 20.14 -20.72 -27.06
C ASN A 22 20.71 -21.37 -25.80
N ASP A 23 19.96 -21.27 -24.69
CA ASP A 23 20.37 -21.85 -23.40
C ASP A 23 20.49 -23.37 -23.44
N ASP A 24 19.61 -24.07 -24.16
CA ASP A 24 19.59 -25.54 -24.21
C ASP A 24 20.88 -26.12 -24.81
N GLU A 25 21.45 -25.52 -25.85
CA GLU A 25 22.70 -25.95 -26.46
C GLU A 25 23.85 -25.83 -25.45
N MET A 26 23.91 -24.70 -24.74
CA MET A 26 24.97 -24.48 -23.76
C MET A 26 24.81 -25.38 -22.54
N LEU A 27 23.59 -25.59 -22.04
CA LEU A 27 23.36 -26.49 -20.91
C LEU A 27 23.75 -27.95 -21.27
N LYS A 28 23.43 -28.40 -22.50
CA LYS A 28 23.84 -29.73 -22.98
C LYS A 28 25.36 -29.89 -22.93
N ASP A 29 26.11 -28.90 -23.41
CA ASP A 29 27.58 -28.96 -23.39
C ASP A 29 28.14 -28.92 -21.97
N LEU A 30 27.57 -28.09 -21.07
CA LEU A 30 27.93 -28.03 -19.66
C LEU A 30 27.67 -29.36 -18.96
N PHE A 31 26.54 -30.02 -19.22
CA PHE A 31 26.28 -31.34 -18.63
C PHE A 31 27.11 -32.46 -19.28
N SER A 32 27.42 -32.35 -20.58
CA SER A 32 28.39 -33.26 -21.22
C SER A 32 29.81 -33.14 -20.61
N PHE A 33 30.20 -31.90 -20.30
CA PHE A 33 31.45 -31.64 -19.54
C PHE A 33 31.42 -32.28 -18.15
N LEU A 34 30.28 -32.15 -17.44
CA LEU A 34 30.13 -32.75 -16.12
C LEU A 34 30.16 -34.30 -16.20
N ASP A 35 29.52 -34.89 -17.21
CA ASP A 35 29.56 -36.34 -17.45
C ASP A 35 30.97 -36.84 -17.74
N LEU A 36 31.75 -36.10 -18.53
CA LEU A 36 33.14 -36.37 -18.78
C LEU A 36 33.96 -36.35 -17.48
N CYS A 37 33.79 -35.32 -16.65
CA CYS A 37 34.44 -35.20 -15.36
C CYS A 37 34.10 -36.38 -14.45
N PHE A 38 32.83 -36.76 -14.31
CA PHE A 38 32.44 -37.91 -13.51
C PHE A 38 33.02 -39.23 -14.02
N THR A 39 33.08 -39.41 -15.34
CA THR A 39 33.66 -40.63 -15.95
C THR A 39 35.13 -40.73 -15.67
N LEU A 40 35.89 -39.65 -15.81
CA LEU A 40 37.33 -39.63 -15.55
C LEU A 40 37.64 -39.81 -14.06
N VAL A 41 36.89 -39.15 -13.18
CA VAL A 41 37.06 -39.29 -11.73
C VAL A 41 36.69 -40.70 -11.24
N SER A 42 35.61 -41.29 -11.75
CA SER A 42 35.20 -42.65 -11.36
C SER A 42 36.20 -43.75 -11.81
N GLY A 43 37.00 -43.51 -12.86
CA GLY A 43 38.04 -44.41 -13.35
C GLY A 43 39.40 -44.25 -12.67
N ALA A 44 39.59 -43.18 -11.88
CA ALA A 44 40.86 -42.89 -11.22
C ALA A 44 40.98 -43.65 -9.89
N LYS A 45 42.21 -44.16 -9.60
CA LYS A 45 42.49 -44.75 -8.32
C LYS A 45 42.47 -43.69 -7.22
N GLY A 46 41.64 -43.87 -6.18
CA GLY A 46 41.57 -42.96 -5.03
C GLY A 46 40.30 -42.11 -4.92
N PHE A 47 39.36 -42.21 -5.87
CA PHE A 47 38.06 -41.55 -5.79
C PHE A 47 36.89 -42.55 -5.89
N THR A 48 37.15 -43.83 -5.60
CA THR A 48 36.10 -44.84 -5.59
C THR A 48 35.46 -44.89 -4.21
N GLY A 49 34.16 -45.10 -4.11
CA GLY A 49 33.46 -45.34 -2.85
C GLY A 49 33.98 -46.58 -2.06
N LYS A 50 35.07 -47.18 -2.53
CA LYS A 50 35.82 -48.24 -1.86
C LYS A 50 36.85 -47.75 -0.84
N ASP A 51 37.16 -46.47 -0.84
CA ASP A 51 38.05 -45.86 0.16
C ASP A 51 37.33 -45.56 1.50
N PHE A 52 36.06 -45.80 1.56
CA PHE A 52 35.34 -46.00 2.82
C PHE A 52 35.26 -47.50 3.09
N PRO A 53 35.69 -48.00 4.28
CA PRO A 53 35.70 -49.41 4.58
C PRO A 53 34.37 -50.05 4.23
N GLU A 54 34.42 -51.18 3.48
CA GLU A 54 33.25 -52.01 3.13
C GLU A 54 32.49 -52.30 4.41
N ARG A 55 31.30 -51.69 4.54
CA ARG A 55 30.36 -52.12 5.57
C ARG A 55 29.92 -53.51 5.23
N GLU A 56 30.41 -54.50 6.00
CA GLU A 56 29.84 -55.85 5.99
C GLU A 56 28.32 -55.76 5.99
N LYS A 57 27.70 -56.53 5.09
CA LYS A 57 26.25 -56.68 4.95
C LYS A 57 25.64 -57.33 6.19
N THR A 58 25.66 -56.68 7.32
CA THR A 58 24.84 -57.04 8.48
C THR A 58 23.83 -55.95 8.70
N GLY A 59 22.55 -56.35 8.57
CA GLY A 59 21.38 -55.46 8.62
C GLY A 59 21.23 -54.76 9.95
N TYR A 60 21.81 -53.59 10.06
CA TYR A 60 21.44 -52.59 11.05
C TYR A 60 21.30 -51.22 10.35
N ALA A 61 20.08 -50.90 9.99
CA ALA A 61 19.65 -49.53 9.85
C ALA A 61 19.86 -48.87 11.22
N LEU A 62 20.53 -47.69 11.24
CA LEU A 62 20.75 -46.83 12.40
C LEU A 62 21.96 -47.16 13.29
N GLY A 63 22.96 -46.26 13.19
CA GLY A 63 24.00 -46.12 14.18
C GLY A 63 25.40 -46.33 13.63
N LEU A 64 26.18 -45.30 13.61
CA LEU A 64 27.63 -45.28 13.47
C LEU A 64 28.25 -46.11 14.61
N SER A 65 28.53 -47.36 14.36
CA SER A 65 29.50 -48.10 15.17
C SER A 65 30.77 -48.27 14.32
N VAL A 66 31.68 -47.33 14.47
CA VAL A 66 33.05 -47.48 13.97
C VAL A 66 33.73 -48.46 14.89
N SER A 67 34.28 -49.59 14.37
CA SER A 67 35.05 -50.52 15.18
C SER A 67 36.37 -49.88 15.60
N SER A 68 36.98 -50.36 16.67
CA SER A 68 38.29 -49.84 17.14
C SER A 68 39.41 -50.03 16.13
N SER A 69 39.31 -51.05 15.22
CA SER A 69 40.23 -51.25 14.08
C SER A 69 39.98 -50.17 13.00
N ASP A 70 38.71 -49.85 12.67
CA ASP A 70 38.37 -48.84 11.69
C ASP A 70 38.73 -47.42 12.18
N LEU A 71 38.64 -47.19 13.51
CA LEU A 71 39.13 -45.94 14.11
C LEU A 71 40.64 -45.80 14.01
N GLY A 72 41.38 -46.93 14.15
CA GLY A 72 42.83 -46.96 13.97
C GLY A 72 43.28 -46.64 12.53
N GLU A 73 42.59 -47.21 11.54
CA GLU A 73 42.83 -46.91 10.12
C GLU A 73 42.42 -45.48 9.75
N LEU A 74 41.28 -44.99 10.22
CA LEU A 74 40.85 -43.59 10.04
C LEU A 74 41.82 -42.59 10.67
N LEU A 75 42.38 -42.88 11.84
CA LEU A 75 43.35 -42.02 12.50
C LEU A 75 44.72 -42.07 11.81
N LEU A 76 45.07 -43.17 11.17
CA LEU A 76 46.28 -43.32 10.37
C LEU A 76 46.13 -42.71 8.97
N SER A 77 44.98 -42.83 8.33
CA SER A 77 44.68 -42.21 7.03
C SER A 77 44.59 -40.68 7.12
N GLY A 78 44.18 -40.14 8.27
CA GLY A 78 44.15 -38.67 8.49
C GLY A 78 45.52 -38.02 8.66
N ARG A 79 46.61 -38.79 8.75
CA ARG A 79 47.99 -38.27 8.80
C ARG A 79 48.69 -38.20 7.44
N HIS A 80 48.15 -38.83 6.40
CA HIS A 80 48.66 -38.84 5.05
C HIS A 80 47.57 -38.44 4.05
N GLU A 81 47.06 -37.24 4.13
CA GLU A 81 46.60 -36.56 2.93
C GLU A 81 47.83 -36.08 2.14
N GLU A 82 48.79 -36.98 1.88
CA GLU A 82 49.66 -36.84 0.74
C GLU A 82 48.78 -36.92 -0.51
N ARG A 83 48.96 -35.96 -1.43
CA ARG A 83 48.37 -35.91 -2.76
C ARG A 83 48.14 -37.32 -3.30
N THR A 84 46.93 -37.84 -3.14
CA THR A 84 46.51 -39.01 -3.90
C THR A 84 46.67 -38.65 -5.37
N ASP A 85 47.28 -39.54 -6.14
CA ASP A 85 47.56 -39.40 -7.57
C ASP A 85 46.37 -38.67 -8.24
N GLY A 86 46.63 -37.45 -8.73
CA GLY A 86 45.64 -36.68 -9.50
C GLY A 86 45.21 -37.44 -10.75
N LEU A 87 44.31 -36.88 -11.52
CA LEU A 87 43.99 -37.40 -12.86
C LEU A 87 45.27 -37.54 -13.68
N SER A 88 45.31 -38.48 -14.61
CA SER A 88 46.44 -38.62 -15.54
C SER A 88 46.55 -37.35 -16.41
N ASP A 89 47.75 -37.03 -16.90
CA ASP A 89 47.96 -35.87 -17.77
C ASP A 89 47.02 -35.89 -18.98
N GLU A 90 46.72 -37.06 -19.53
CA GLU A 90 45.80 -37.27 -20.62
C GLU A 90 44.34 -36.95 -20.22
N ALA A 91 43.93 -37.21 -18.99
CA ALA A 91 42.61 -36.86 -18.47
C ALA A 91 42.49 -35.36 -18.24
N TYR A 92 43.54 -34.71 -17.75
CA TYR A 92 43.58 -33.25 -17.65
C TYR A 92 43.48 -32.57 -19.02
N GLU A 93 44.21 -33.07 -20.03
CA GLU A 93 44.14 -32.55 -21.41
C GLU A 93 42.71 -32.64 -21.96
N GLN A 94 41.97 -33.70 -21.69
CA GLN A 94 40.58 -33.83 -22.13
C GLN A 94 39.63 -32.83 -21.45
N ILE A 95 39.79 -32.64 -20.16
CA ILE A 95 39.01 -31.66 -19.41
C ILE A 95 39.29 -30.25 -19.93
N GLU A 96 40.56 -29.91 -20.16
CA GLU A 96 40.99 -28.63 -20.70
C GLU A 96 40.43 -28.39 -22.11
N ASN A 97 40.50 -29.40 -22.96
CA ASN A 97 39.94 -29.34 -24.30
C ASN A 97 38.41 -29.15 -24.28
N ALA A 98 37.69 -29.84 -23.41
CA ALA A 98 36.25 -29.69 -23.25
C ALA A 98 35.89 -28.31 -22.71
N TYR A 99 36.63 -27.82 -21.74
CA TYR A 99 36.44 -26.46 -21.21
C TYR A 99 36.72 -25.41 -22.27
N TYR A 100 37.81 -25.55 -23.03
CA TYR A 100 38.15 -24.64 -24.14
C TYR A 100 37.05 -24.64 -25.23
N HIS A 101 36.49 -25.80 -25.53
CA HIS A 101 35.38 -25.93 -26.48
C HIS A 101 34.19 -25.06 -26.04
N ILE A 102 33.75 -25.21 -24.80
CA ILE A 102 32.62 -24.44 -24.24
C ILE A 102 32.91 -22.93 -24.24
N GLU A 103 34.08 -22.52 -23.74
CA GLU A 103 34.45 -21.10 -23.66
C GLU A 103 34.61 -20.45 -25.06
N SER A 104 35.08 -21.21 -26.07
CA SER A 104 35.19 -20.72 -27.43
C SER A 104 33.82 -20.48 -28.07
N ARG A 105 32.88 -21.41 -27.90
CA ARG A 105 31.50 -21.27 -28.36
C ARG A 105 30.79 -20.11 -27.65
N LYS A 106 31.01 -19.99 -26.35
CA LYS A 106 30.47 -18.92 -25.51
C LYS A 106 30.94 -17.53 -25.98
N ARG A 107 32.26 -17.34 -26.18
CA ARG A 107 32.80 -16.05 -26.67
C ARG A 107 32.24 -15.66 -28.03
N ARG A 108 31.98 -16.63 -28.91
CA ARG A 108 31.34 -16.39 -30.21
C ARG A 108 29.85 -16.03 -30.05
N GLY A 109 29.14 -16.73 -29.15
CA GLY A 109 27.76 -16.40 -28.80
C GLY A 109 27.62 -14.97 -28.28
N MET A 110 28.52 -14.55 -27.40
CA MET A 110 28.55 -13.17 -26.86
C MET A 110 28.77 -12.12 -27.97
N LYS A 111 29.62 -12.38 -28.96
CA LYS A 111 29.82 -11.49 -30.11
C LYS A 111 28.55 -11.35 -30.96
N ASN A 112 27.70 -12.36 -30.95
CA ASN A 112 26.40 -12.39 -31.65
C ASN A 112 25.24 -11.92 -30.76
N GLY A 113 25.53 -11.39 -29.54
CA GLY A 113 24.52 -10.87 -28.62
C GLY A 113 23.85 -11.92 -27.73
N PHE A 114 24.31 -13.18 -27.74
CA PHE A 114 23.78 -14.22 -26.89
C PHE A 114 24.64 -14.38 -25.60
N ILE A 115 23.99 -14.32 -24.45
CA ILE A 115 24.57 -14.64 -23.14
C ILE A 115 23.61 -15.61 -22.46
N SER A 116 24.12 -16.78 -22.03
CA SER A 116 23.27 -17.78 -21.38
C SER A 116 22.78 -17.32 -20.02
N ARG A 117 21.62 -17.83 -19.62
CA ARG A 117 21.06 -17.56 -18.28
C ARG A 117 21.93 -18.08 -17.17
N PHE A 118 22.65 -19.20 -17.38
CA PHE A 118 23.64 -19.71 -16.45
C PHE A 118 24.77 -18.70 -16.23
N ASP A 119 25.34 -18.14 -17.29
CA ASP A 119 26.37 -17.11 -17.20
C ASP A 119 25.86 -15.82 -16.61
N ILE A 120 24.63 -15.41 -16.95
CA ILE A 120 23.98 -14.23 -16.35
C ILE A 120 23.89 -14.39 -14.84
N VAL A 121 23.48 -15.56 -14.34
CA VAL A 121 23.45 -15.86 -12.90
C VAL A 121 24.85 -15.78 -12.31
N CYS A 122 25.84 -16.44 -12.91
CA CYS A 122 27.21 -16.41 -12.42
C CYS A 122 27.78 -15.00 -12.33
N GLN A 123 27.52 -14.16 -13.31
CA GLN A 123 28.00 -12.77 -13.34
C GLN A 123 27.25 -11.87 -12.34
N LYS A 124 25.93 -11.94 -12.30
CA LYS A 124 25.10 -11.08 -11.44
C LYS A 124 25.30 -11.35 -9.96
N PHE A 125 25.57 -12.60 -9.58
CA PHE A 125 25.84 -12.98 -8.19
C PHE A 125 27.34 -13.01 -7.87
N TYR A 126 28.21 -12.62 -8.81
CA TYR A 126 29.68 -12.59 -8.64
C TYR A 126 30.25 -13.93 -8.16
N LEU A 127 29.72 -15.03 -8.71
CA LEU A 127 30.18 -16.37 -8.34
C LEU A 127 31.63 -16.60 -8.76
N ASN A 128 32.45 -17.08 -7.83
CA ASN A 128 33.79 -17.55 -8.14
C ASN A 128 33.78 -18.93 -8.88
N ASP A 129 34.89 -19.42 -9.33
CA ASP A 129 34.97 -20.64 -10.17
C ASP A 129 34.45 -21.87 -9.43
N LEU A 130 34.74 -22.01 -8.13
CA LEU A 130 34.20 -23.09 -7.30
C LEU A 130 32.66 -22.96 -7.18
N GLU A 131 32.16 -21.79 -6.93
CA GLU A 131 30.70 -21.55 -6.83
C GLU A 131 29.99 -21.80 -8.15
N ARG A 132 30.61 -21.47 -9.29
CA ARG A 132 30.07 -21.79 -10.63
C ARG A 132 30.01 -23.31 -10.85
N PHE A 133 31.07 -24.04 -10.46
CA PHE A 133 31.08 -25.48 -10.54
C PHE A 133 30.05 -26.11 -9.60
N ALA A 134 29.95 -25.63 -8.36
CA ALA A 134 28.94 -26.05 -7.39
C ALA A 134 27.51 -25.74 -7.85
N LEU A 135 27.29 -24.61 -8.53
CA LEU A 135 26.02 -24.29 -9.18
C LEU A 135 25.65 -25.30 -10.26
N LEU A 136 26.62 -25.68 -11.11
CA LEU A 136 26.41 -26.70 -12.14
C LEU A 136 26.07 -28.07 -11.54
N LEU A 137 26.79 -28.47 -10.47
CA LEU A 137 26.49 -29.70 -9.73
C LEU A 137 25.08 -29.65 -9.12
N ALA A 138 24.71 -28.57 -8.49
CA ALA A 138 23.38 -28.44 -7.89
C ALA A 138 22.24 -28.40 -8.94
N LEU A 139 22.49 -27.84 -10.13
CA LEU A 139 21.54 -27.78 -11.24
C LEU A 139 21.32 -29.14 -11.91
N SER A 140 22.35 -30.06 -11.84
CA SER A 140 22.31 -31.31 -12.56
C SER A 140 21.11 -32.20 -12.19
N ASN A 141 20.73 -32.23 -10.91
CA ASN A 141 19.56 -32.98 -10.45
C ASN A 141 18.23 -32.45 -11.01
N GLU A 142 18.14 -31.15 -11.21
CA GLU A 142 16.96 -30.53 -11.82
C GLU A 142 16.90 -30.75 -13.33
N TYR A 143 18.06 -31.01 -13.95
CA TYR A 143 18.18 -31.31 -15.37
C TYR A 143 17.88 -32.78 -15.71
N SER A 144 18.44 -33.73 -14.92
CA SER A 144 18.26 -35.16 -15.17
C SER A 144 18.41 -36.01 -13.92
N ARG A 145 17.46 -36.95 -13.71
CA ARG A 145 17.50 -37.90 -12.60
C ARG A 145 18.70 -38.84 -12.58
N LYS A 146 19.43 -38.99 -13.70
CA LYS A 146 20.66 -39.80 -13.72
C LYS A 146 21.67 -39.35 -12.68
N TYR A 147 21.71 -38.05 -12.36
CA TYR A 147 22.63 -37.49 -11.40
C TYR A 147 22.31 -37.89 -9.95
N GLU A 148 21.08 -38.23 -9.63
CA GLU A 148 20.70 -38.80 -8.33
C GLU A 148 21.49 -40.12 -8.08
N ALA A 149 21.57 -40.98 -9.09
CA ALA A 149 22.32 -42.23 -9.00
C ALA A 149 23.84 -41.98 -8.91
N ILE A 150 24.35 -40.99 -9.67
CA ILE A 150 25.77 -40.63 -9.65
C ILE A 150 26.18 -40.13 -8.26
N TYR A 151 25.38 -39.22 -7.65
CA TYR A 151 25.67 -38.71 -6.31
C TYR A 151 25.53 -39.78 -5.23
N THR A 152 24.57 -40.68 -5.34
CA THR A 152 24.43 -41.86 -4.45
C THR A 152 25.70 -42.72 -4.49
N TYR A 153 26.28 -42.90 -5.68
CA TYR A 153 27.53 -43.63 -5.85
C TYR A 153 28.71 -42.91 -5.16
N PHE A 154 28.90 -41.62 -5.41
CA PHE A 154 30.01 -40.85 -4.83
C PHE A 154 29.88 -40.67 -3.30
N HIS A 155 28.65 -40.64 -2.76
CA HIS A 155 28.42 -40.58 -1.31
C HIS A 155 28.46 -41.93 -0.63
N ASN A 156 28.46 -43.03 -1.38
CA ASN A 156 28.29 -44.39 -0.87
C ASN A 156 27.15 -44.53 0.14
N SER A 157 26.04 -43.85 -0.15
CA SER A 157 24.89 -43.70 0.75
C SER A 157 23.58 -43.68 -0.03
N SER A 158 22.69 -44.62 0.23
CA SER A 158 21.38 -44.71 -0.43
C SER A 158 20.41 -43.58 -0.11
N GLY A 159 20.77 -42.68 0.80
CA GLY A 159 19.93 -41.54 1.21
C GLY A 159 20.42 -40.17 0.75
N ASP A 160 21.57 -40.09 0.07
CA ASP A 160 22.18 -38.83 -0.33
C ASP A 160 22.19 -38.66 -1.86
N PHE A 161 21.09 -38.23 -2.44
CA PHE A 161 20.89 -38.07 -3.90
C PHE A 161 21.32 -36.70 -4.42
N TYR A 162 21.73 -35.78 -3.55
CA TYR A 162 22.15 -34.41 -3.90
C TYR A 162 23.63 -34.22 -3.69
N PRO A 163 24.29 -33.35 -4.46
CA PRO A 163 25.68 -33.01 -4.18
C PRO A 163 25.76 -32.32 -2.81
N THR A 164 26.80 -32.62 -2.05
CA THR A 164 27.12 -31.91 -0.80
C THR A 164 28.20 -30.87 -1.05
N LYS A 165 28.33 -29.92 -0.16
CA LYS A 165 29.38 -28.90 -0.20
C LYS A 165 30.77 -29.57 -0.22
N TRP A 166 30.97 -30.62 0.59
CA TRP A 166 32.19 -31.40 0.63
C TRP A 166 32.50 -32.06 -0.73
N LEU A 167 31.50 -32.71 -1.34
CA LEU A 167 31.70 -33.34 -2.65
C LEU A 167 32.05 -32.32 -3.73
N ALA A 168 31.41 -31.17 -3.73
CA ALA A 168 31.67 -30.09 -4.69
C ALA A 168 33.12 -29.58 -4.59
N VAL A 169 33.62 -29.36 -3.37
CA VAL A 169 35.00 -28.93 -3.14
C VAL A 169 35.98 -30.00 -3.57
N ARG A 170 35.73 -31.26 -3.18
CA ARG A 170 36.67 -32.40 -3.53
C ARG A 170 36.71 -32.65 -5.02
N LEU A 171 35.59 -32.65 -5.71
CA LEU A 171 35.55 -32.79 -7.16
C LEU A 171 36.28 -31.63 -7.86
N TYR A 172 36.10 -30.42 -7.37
CA TYR A 172 36.75 -29.25 -7.93
C TYR A 172 38.29 -29.34 -7.78
N GLU A 173 38.78 -29.66 -6.56
CA GLU A 173 40.22 -29.87 -6.31
C GLU A 173 40.83 -30.96 -7.19
N TYR A 174 40.10 -32.06 -7.34
CA TYR A 174 40.55 -33.20 -8.12
C TYR A 174 40.56 -32.94 -9.62
N ILE A 175 39.58 -32.21 -10.13
CA ILE A 175 39.43 -31.89 -11.56
C ILE A 175 40.35 -30.75 -11.99
N PHE A 176 40.50 -29.72 -11.17
CA PHE A 176 41.23 -28.50 -11.53
C PHE A 176 42.61 -28.38 -10.88
N GLY A 177 43.03 -29.35 -10.08
CA GLY A 177 44.37 -29.39 -9.46
C GLY A 177 44.67 -28.26 -8.47
N SER A 178 43.66 -27.53 -8.02
CA SER A 178 43.82 -26.39 -7.12
C SER A 178 43.47 -26.76 -5.69
N SER A 179 44.42 -26.63 -4.75
CA SER A 179 44.16 -26.77 -3.32
C SER A 179 43.36 -25.56 -2.84
N VAL A 180 42.05 -25.74 -2.68
CA VAL A 180 41.19 -24.72 -2.10
C VAL A 180 41.09 -25.00 -0.61
N GLY A 181 41.58 -24.09 0.22
CA GLY A 181 41.43 -24.23 1.68
C GLY A 181 39.95 -24.37 2.08
N TYR A 182 39.61 -25.44 2.74
CA TYR A 182 38.25 -25.90 3.08
C TYR A 182 37.40 -24.87 3.84
N ALA A 183 37.99 -23.87 4.44
CA ALA A 183 37.35 -23.12 5.53
C ALA A 183 36.44 -21.96 5.12
N GLY A 184 36.20 -21.71 3.83
CA GLY A 184 35.49 -20.46 3.57
C GLY A 184 34.64 -20.31 2.31
N LEU A 185 34.84 -21.15 1.31
CA LEU A 185 34.33 -20.84 -0.04
C LEU A 185 32.84 -21.20 -0.29
N LEU A 186 32.29 -22.18 0.42
CA LEU A 186 30.89 -22.58 0.33
C LEU A 186 30.18 -22.46 1.71
N ASN A 187 30.53 -21.44 2.50
CA ASN A 187 29.85 -21.18 3.77
C ASN A 187 28.44 -20.60 3.54
N GLY A 188 27.66 -20.52 4.60
CA GLY A 188 26.28 -20.00 4.53
C GLY A 188 26.16 -18.55 4.03
N ASN A 189 27.26 -17.77 3.99
CA ASN A 189 27.32 -16.39 3.51
C ASN A 189 27.80 -16.29 2.06
N SER A 190 28.28 -17.39 1.45
CA SER A 190 28.66 -17.37 0.04
C SER A 190 27.46 -17.01 -0.83
N PRO A 191 27.62 -16.22 -1.91
CA PRO A 191 26.52 -15.81 -2.78
C PRO A 191 25.68 -16.98 -3.29
N LEU A 192 26.31 -18.09 -3.68
CA LEU A 192 25.62 -19.31 -4.10
C LEU A 192 24.71 -19.85 -2.99
N CYS A 193 25.28 -20.08 -1.79
CA CYS A 193 24.54 -20.70 -0.70
C CYS A 193 23.46 -19.78 -0.11
N ARG A 194 23.69 -18.47 -0.11
CA ARG A 194 22.77 -17.49 0.47
C ARG A 194 21.58 -17.19 -0.43
N PHE A 195 21.82 -16.95 -1.72
CA PHE A 195 20.81 -16.43 -2.64
C PHE A 195 20.23 -17.46 -3.59
N LEU A 196 20.99 -18.48 -3.96
CA LEU A 196 20.59 -19.43 -5.00
C LEU A 196 20.19 -20.79 -4.44
N CYS A 197 20.70 -21.19 -3.27
CA CYS A 197 20.36 -22.49 -2.65
C CYS A 197 19.16 -22.42 -1.71
N ASP A 198 18.42 -23.52 -1.63
CA ASP A 198 17.34 -23.69 -0.65
C ASP A 198 17.92 -24.14 0.70
N ASN A 199 17.94 -23.21 1.64
CA ASN A 199 18.43 -23.44 3.00
C ASN A 199 17.29 -23.89 3.96
N SER A 200 16.07 -24.10 3.49
CA SER A 200 14.92 -24.46 4.35
C SER A 200 15.02 -25.87 4.94
N ARG A 201 15.77 -26.75 4.31
CA ARG A 201 15.92 -28.16 4.68
C ARG A 201 17.28 -28.46 5.33
N LYS A 202 17.81 -27.55 6.14
CA LYS A 202 19.05 -27.82 6.90
C LYS A 202 18.81 -28.97 7.87
N ARG A 203 19.46 -30.10 7.65
CA ARG A 203 19.60 -31.12 8.70
C ARG A 203 20.60 -30.58 9.72
N THR A 204 20.09 -30.26 10.92
CA THR A 204 20.88 -29.68 12.03
C THR A 204 21.94 -30.61 12.60
N ASP A 205 21.91 -31.89 12.23
CA ASP A 205 22.69 -32.96 12.86
C ASP A 205 24.03 -33.24 12.15
N ARG A 206 24.31 -32.59 11.02
CA ARG A 206 25.57 -32.77 10.26
C ARG A 206 26.32 -31.45 10.15
N GLY A 207 27.63 -31.50 10.17
CA GLY A 207 28.52 -30.35 9.97
C GLY A 207 28.23 -29.61 8.65
N GLU A 208 28.69 -28.37 8.53
CA GLU A 208 28.40 -27.49 7.37
C GLU A 208 28.87 -28.10 6.02
N SER A 209 30.01 -28.82 6.00
CA SER A 209 30.52 -29.49 4.82
C SER A 209 29.63 -30.61 4.29
N ALA A 210 28.89 -31.27 5.16
CA ALA A 210 27.95 -32.35 4.80
C ALA A 210 26.58 -31.80 4.37
N GLN A 211 26.38 -30.49 4.31
CA GLN A 211 25.15 -29.89 3.83
C GLN A 211 24.96 -30.12 2.33
N ARG A 212 23.74 -30.45 1.95
CA ARG A 212 23.34 -30.64 0.55
C ARG A 212 23.30 -29.30 -0.18
N LEU A 213 23.82 -29.29 -1.41
CA LEU A 213 23.66 -28.19 -2.34
C LEU A 213 22.37 -28.41 -3.15
N MET A 214 21.31 -27.78 -2.75
CA MET A 214 20.02 -27.84 -3.44
C MET A 214 19.69 -26.44 -3.92
N LEU A 215 19.45 -26.29 -5.22
CA LEU A 215 19.01 -25.00 -5.75
C LEU A 215 17.58 -24.67 -5.27
N SER A 216 17.31 -23.39 -5.09
CA SER A 216 15.94 -22.92 -4.96
C SER A 216 15.20 -23.23 -6.26
N ALA A 217 13.93 -23.63 -6.14
CA ALA A 217 13.09 -23.91 -7.31
C ALA A 217 13.08 -22.74 -8.31
N ARG A 218 13.19 -21.51 -7.79
CA ARG A 218 13.24 -20.30 -8.60
C ARG A 218 14.54 -20.15 -9.41
N ALA A 219 15.68 -20.37 -8.78
CA ALA A 219 16.97 -20.28 -9.46
C ALA A 219 17.09 -21.36 -10.55
N ALA A 220 16.72 -22.60 -10.23
CA ALA A 220 16.67 -23.70 -11.18
C ALA A 220 15.74 -23.39 -12.37
N SER A 221 14.50 -22.99 -12.08
CA SER A 221 13.52 -22.61 -13.12
C SER A 221 14.03 -21.49 -14.03
N TYR A 222 14.70 -20.46 -13.48
CA TYR A 222 15.24 -19.36 -14.28
C TYR A 222 16.31 -19.85 -15.25
N ILE A 223 17.28 -20.64 -14.78
CA ILE A 223 18.37 -21.17 -15.63
C ILE A 223 17.81 -22.08 -16.72
N LEU A 224 16.77 -22.87 -16.39
CA LEU A 224 16.08 -23.77 -17.32
C LEU A 224 15.01 -23.09 -18.21
N GLY A 225 14.95 -21.76 -18.25
CA GLY A 225 14.09 -21.04 -19.19
C GLY A 225 12.86 -20.36 -18.60
N GLY A 226 12.56 -20.55 -17.32
CA GLY A 226 11.38 -19.95 -16.65
C GLY A 226 11.51 -18.45 -16.41
N ASN A 227 10.40 -17.70 -16.59
CA ASN A 227 10.36 -16.24 -16.44
C ASN A 227 9.44 -15.75 -15.31
N GLY A 228 8.83 -16.65 -14.52
CA GLY A 228 7.92 -16.28 -13.44
C GLY A 228 8.64 -15.64 -12.24
N ILE A 229 7.87 -15.05 -11.32
CA ILE A 229 8.35 -14.66 -9.98
C ILE A 229 8.26 -15.89 -9.07
N ASP A 230 9.11 -15.94 -8.02
CA ASP A 230 8.97 -16.91 -6.93
C ASP A 230 7.53 -16.85 -6.35
N SER A 231 6.87 -18.00 -6.33
CA SER A 231 5.49 -18.11 -5.87
C SER A 231 5.32 -17.65 -4.41
N SER A 232 6.35 -17.80 -3.59
CA SER A 232 6.33 -17.35 -2.18
C SER A 232 6.33 -15.83 -2.03
N LEU A 233 6.71 -15.09 -3.08
CA LEU A 233 6.78 -13.62 -3.08
C LEU A 233 5.55 -12.95 -3.70
N THR A 234 4.69 -13.69 -4.39
CA THR A 234 3.55 -13.12 -5.15
C THR A 234 2.53 -12.38 -4.29
N GLU A 235 2.45 -12.71 -3.01
CA GLU A 235 1.51 -12.08 -2.08
C GLU A 235 1.88 -10.62 -1.78
N PHE A 236 3.17 -10.29 -1.72
CA PHE A 236 3.68 -8.96 -1.34
C PHE A 236 4.59 -8.30 -2.38
N CYS A 237 4.91 -8.97 -3.49
CA CYS A 237 5.72 -8.41 -4.57
C CYS A 237 4.92 -8.20 -5.84
N ARG A 238 5.14 -7.06 -6.52
CA ARG A 238 4.59 -6.74 -7.83
C ARG A 238 5.67 -6.23 -8.77
N ILE A 239 5.67 -6.71 -10.03
CA ILE A 239 6.51 -6.15 -11.07
C ILE A 239 5.71 -5.10 -11.85
N TYR A 240 6.28 -3.91 -11.94
CA TYR A 240 5.83 -2.89 -12.87
C TYR A 240 6.70 -2.95 -14.12
N PRO A 241 6.10 -3.09 -15.32
CA PRO A 241 6.85 -3.03 -16.56
C PRO A 241 7.46 -1.65 -16.76
N ALA A 242 8.49 -1.57 -17.61
CA ALA A 242 9.01 -0.29 -18.04
C ALA A 242 7.91 0.51 -18.76
N PHE A 243 7.91 1.84 -18.59
CA PHE A 243 6.92 2.72 -19.21
C PHE A 243 7.05 2.70 -20.74
N SER A 244 5.90 2.51 -21.42
CA SER A 244 5.76 2.86 -22.83
C SER A 244 5.42 4.35 -22.97
N ARG A 245 5.65 4.93 -24.17
CA ARG A 245 5.26 6.33 -24.44
C ARG A 245 3.76 6.57 -24.27
N GLU A 246 2.93 5.56 -24.49
CA GLU A 246 1.47 5.61 -24.35
C GLU A 246 1.02 5.66 -22.89
N SER A 247 1.78 5.07 -21.98
CA SER A 247 1.49 5.06 -20.54
C SER A 247 2.03 6.28 -19.79
N TYR A 248 2.75 7.19 -20.50
CA TYR A 248 3.28 8.39 -19.88
C TYR A 248 2.16 9.35 -19.45
N VAL A 249 2.18 9.76 -18.20
CA VAL A 249 1.30 10.79 -17.63
C VAL A 249 2.19 11.93 -17.14
N PRO A 250 1.98 13.19 -17.58
CA PRO A 250 2.75 14.34 -17.09
C PRO A 250 2.38 14.61 -15.64
N LEU A 251 3.00 13.87 -14.73
CA LEU A 251 2.85 14.00 -13.31
C LEU A 251 4.12 14.59 -12.73
N ARG A 252 4.05 15.81 -12.18
CA ARG A 252 5.17 16.45 -11.48
C ARG A 252 6.49 16.34 -12.24
N GLU A 253 6.50 16.83 -13.47
CA GLU A 253 7.65 16.70 -14.38
C GLU A 253 8.97 17.12 -13.74
N LYS A 254 8.98 18.19 -12.92
CA LYS A 254 10.19 18.67 -12.23
C LYS A 254 10.72 17.66 -11.20
N ASP A 255 9.83 17.09 -10.37
CA ASP A 255 10.21 16.13 -9.33
C ASP A 255 10.64 14.82 -9.96
N CYS A 256 9.92 14.38 -10.98
CA CYS A 256 10.25 13.18 -11.74
C CYS A 256 11.56 13.34 -12.51
N ALA A 257 11.82 14.50 -13.12
CA ALA A 257 13.09 14.81 -13.77
C ALA A 257 14.25 14.79 -12.77
N PHE A 258 14.09 15.43 -11.62
CA PHE A 258 15.10 15.42 -10.55
C PHE A 258 15.43 14.00 -10.09
N ILE A 259 14.40 13.18 -9.78
CA ILE A 259 14.58 11.78 -9.38
C ILE A 259 15.31 11.00 -10.46
N LYS A 260 14.90 11.15 -11.72
CA LYS A 260 15.52 10.50 -12.88
C LYS A 260 16.98 10.89 -13.05
N ASP A 261 17.28 12.18 -13.02
CA ASP A 261 18.64 12.69 -13.25
C ASP A 261 19.60 12.24 -12.15
N VAL A 262 19.18 12.34 -10.88
CA VAL A 262 19.98 11.85 -9.75
C VAL A 262 20.11 10.34 -9.81
N PHE A 263 19.05 9.61 -10.19
CA PHE A 263 19.07 8.16 -10.34
C PHE A 263 20.12 7.73 -11.39
N ILE A 264 20.09 8.31 -12.58
CA ILE A 264 21.06 8.01 -13.65
C ILE A 264 22.49 8.32 -13.22
N GLN A 265 22.72 9.48 -12.60
CA GLN A 265 24.06 9.87 -12.14
C GLN A 265 24.64 8.95 -11.07
N LYS A 266 23.79 8.37 -10.20
CA LYS A 266 24.22 7.54 -9.07
C LYS A 266 24.25 6.06 -9.40
N ALA A 267 23.35 5.56 -10.24
CA ALA A 267 23.25 4.15 -10.61
C ALA A 267 24.55 3.60 -11.21
N PHE A 268 25.38 4.42 -11.85
CA PHE A 268 26.64 4.03 -12.45
C PHE A 268 27.89 4.18 -11.54
N LYS A 269 27.72 4.68 -10.29
CA LYS A 269 28.83 4.82 -9.34
C LYS A 269 28.89 3.60 -8.43
N LYS A 270 29.87 2.72 -8.64
CA LYS A 270 30.01 1.45 -7.91
C LYS A 270 30.22 1.56 -6.40
N ASP A 271 30.71 2.70 -5.89
CA ASP A 271 31.16 2.83 -4.50
C ASP A 271 30.16 3.58 -3.59
N ILE A 272 28.97 3.96 -4.10
CA ILE A 272 28.02 4.73 -3.32
C ILE A 272 26.76 3.92 -3.10
N ARG A 273 26.50 3.58 -1.83
CA ARG A 273 25.20 3.08 -1.39
C ARG A 273 24.20 4.21 -1.30
N PHE A 274 23.03 4.05 -1.92
CA PHE A 274 22.12 5.15 -2.10
C PHE A 274 20.65 4.68 -2.06
N ALA A 275 19.79 5.44 -1.39
CA ALA A 275 18.35 5.20 -1.42
C ALA A 275 17.56 6.50 -1.60
N PHE A 276 16.46 6.41 -2.35
CA PHE A 276 15.45 7.48 -2.42
C PHE A 276 14.30 7.20 -1.48
N ASN A 277 14.00 8.14 -0.59
CA ASN A 277 12.73 8.15 0.13
C ASN A 277 11.74 9.05 -0.59
N LEU A 278 10.72 8.46 -1.20
CA LEU A 278 9.60 9.19 -1.78
C LEU A 278 8.45 9.16 -0.78
N TYR A 279 8.17 10.30 -0.14
CA TYR A 279 7.14 10.38 0.89
C TYR A 279 6.01 11.33 0.52
N GLY A 280 4.83 11.09 1.09
CA GLY A 280 3.60 11.85 0.85
C GLY A 280 2.35 10.97 0.90
N PRO A 281 1.16 11.53 0.70
CA PRO A 281 -0.10 10.79 0.76
C PRO A 281 -0.18 9.63 -0.24
N THR A 282 -0.92 8.58 0.12
CA THR A 282 -1.12 7.43 -0.77
C THR A 282 -1.88 7.84 -2.03
N GLY A 283 -1.38 7.40 -3.20
CA GLY A 283 -2.01 7.70 -4.49
C GLY A 283 -1.50 8.96 -5.19
N VAL A 284 -0.56 9.74 -4.60
CA VAL A 284 0.01 10.96 -5.22
C VAL A 284 1.02 10.67 -6.36
N GLY A 285 1.36 9.40 -6.59
CA GLY A 285 2.26 9.01 -7.69
C GLY A 285 3.68 8.67 -7.27
N ARG A 286 3.95 8.37 -5.99
CA ARG A 286 5.28 7.97 -5.49
C ARG A 286 5.87 6.78 -6.28
N LYS A 287 5.10 5.70 -6.43
CA LYS A 287 5.49 4.51 -7.22
C LYS A 287 5.63 4.83 -8.72
N TYR A 288 4.80 5.74 -9.21
CA TYR A 288 4.89 6.21 -10.60
C TYR A 288 6.23 6.91 -10.86
N ALA A 289 6.65 7.83 -9.98
CA ALA A 289 7.92 8.54 -10.10
C ALA A 289 9.12 7.58 -10.03
N ALA A 290 9.09 6.62 -9.10
CA ALA A 290 10.11 5.58 -9.00
C ALA A 290 10.19 4.73 -10.28
N ASN A 291 9.03 4.25 -10.80
CA ASN A 291 9.00 3.45 -12.02
C ASN A 291 9.46 4.25 -13.24
N MET A 292 9.12 5.54 -13.32
CA MET A 292 9.57 6.39 -14.43
C MET A 292 11.09 6.59 -14.43
N ALA A 293 11.70 6.77 -13.25
CA ALA A 293 13.14 6.87 -13.13
C ALA A 293 13.83 5.56 -13.57
N VAL A 294 13.33 4.41 -13.11
CA VAL A 294 13.86 3.08 -13.43
C VAL A 294 13.69 2.76 -14.92
N SER A 295 12.53 3.10 -15.49
CA SER A 295 12.22 2.88 -16.90
C SER A 295 13.11 3.67 -17.85
N SER A 296 13.74 4.75 -17.38
CA SER A 296 14.71 5.51 -18.19
C SER A 296 15.97 4.73 -18.53
N LEU A 297 16.25 3.65 -17.79
CA LEU A 297 17.31 2.67 -18.05
C LEU A 297 16.78 1.34 -18.60
N GLU A 298 15.54 1.31 -19.10
CA GLU A 298 14.84 0.11 -19.60
C GLU A 298 14.70 -1.01 -18.55
N LEU A 299 14.82 -0.67 -17.28
CA LEU A 299 14.66 -1.60 -16.18
C LEU A 299 13.19 -1.66 -15.71
N ARG A 300 12.85 -2.76 -15.04
CA ARG A 300 11.55 -2.98 -14.40
C ARG A 300 11.61 -2.60 -12.94
N LEU A 301 10.50 -2.15 -12.36
CA LEU A 301 10.41 -1.88 -10.93
C LEU A 301 9.78 -3.08 -10.22
N LEU A 302 10.45 -3.60 -9.19
CA LEU A 302 9.90 -4.60 -8.28
C LEU A 302 9.41 -3.88 -7.00
N ASP A 303 8.11 -3.72 -6.88
CA ASP A 303 7.48 -3.13 -5.70
C ASP A 303 7.22 -4.19 -4.64
N VAL A 304 7.66 -3.95 -3.44
CA VAL A 304 7.57 -4.83 -2.28
C VAL A 304 6.72 -4.14 -1.21
N ASP A 305 5.60 -4.75 -0.84
CA ASP A 305 4.76 -4.34 0.28
C ASP A 305 5.41 -4.80 1.59
N LEU A 306 6.21 -3.91 2.20
CA LEU A 306 6.98 -4.23 3.39
C LEU A 306 6.08 -4.46 4.62
N TYR A 307 4.89 -3.86 4.66
CA TYR A 307 3.94 -4.09 5.75
C TYR A 307 3.50 -5.55 5.80
N LYS A 308 3.10 -6.12 4.68
CA LYS A 308 2.75 -7.53 4.58
C LYS A 308 3.93 -8.43 4.89
N LEU A 309 5.11 -8.10 4.39
CA LEU A 309 6.34 -8.85 4.66
C LEU A 309 6.66 -8.92 6.17
N ILE A 310 6.49 -7.80 6.90
CA ILE A 310 6.78 -7.72 8.33
C ILE A 310 5.84 -8.60 9.17
N LEU A 311 4.63 -8.86 8.70
CA LEU A 311 3.69 -9.73 9.41
C LEU A 311 4.13 -11.21 9.44
N CYS A 312 5.03 -11.63 8.54
CA CYS A 312 5.53 -13.01 8.45
C CYS A 312 6.51 -13.42 9.57
N GLY A 313 7.04 -12.48 10.38
CA GLY A 313 8.03 -12.74 11.42
C GLY A 313 9.47 -12.43 11.01
N TYR A 314 10.39 -12.20 11.98
CA TYR A 314 11.72 -11.63 11.69
C TYR A 314 12.63 -12.57 10.86
N ASP A 315 12.73 -13.85 11.21
CA ASP A 315 13.59 -14.80 10.47
C ASP A 315 13.09 -15.01 9.04
N ASP A 316 11.79 -15.02 8.86
CA ASP A 316 11.17 -15.11 7.54
C ASP A 316 11.35 -13.83 6.74
N ILE A 317 11.41 -12.66 7.40
CA ILE A 317 11.69 -11.37 6.75
C ILE A 317 13.06 -11.37 6.09
N CYS A 318 14.11 -11.77 6.80
CA CYS A 318 15.47 -11.78 6.27
C CYS A 318 15.59 -12.73 5.05
N ARG A 319 15.03 -13.92 5.16
CA ARG A 319 14.97 -14.87 4.03
C ARG A 319 14.18 -14.32 2.84
N SER A 320 13.05 -13.69 3.12
CA SER A 320 12.24 -13.07 2.07
C SER A 320 12.98 -11.92 1.39
N ILE A 321 13.73 -11.11 2.13
CA ILE A 321 14.58 -10.04 1.57
C ILE A 321 15.70 -10.64 0.69
N ASP A 322 16.34 -11.74 1.11
CA ASP A 322 17.35 -12.44 0.29
C ASP A 322 16.73 -13.02 -1.00
N ARG A 323 15.49 -13.56 -0.94
CA ARG A 323 14.74 -14.00 -2.13
C ARG A 323 14.36 -12.83 -3.04
N ILE A 324 13.95 -11.69 -2.46
CA ILE A 324 13.67 -10.45 -3.21
C ILE A 324 14.94 -9.97 -3.92
N TYR A 325 16.10 -10.05 -3.26
CA TYR A 325 17.38 -9.75 -3.89
C TYR A 325 17.63 -10.67 -5.08
N THR A 326 17.40 -11.97 -4.90
CA THR A 326 17.51 -12.95 -5.99
C THR A 326 16.62 -12.59 -7.18
N GLU A 327 15.35 -12.25 -6.92
CA GLU A 327 14.42 -11.82 -7.99
C GLU A 327 14.87 -10.55 -8.70
N THR A 328 15.34 -9.53 -7.96
CA THR A 328 15.85 -8.30 -8.57
C THR A 328 17.01 -8.58 -9.52
N MET A 329 17.90 -9.48 -9.12
CA MET A 329 19.05 -9.88 -9.94
C MET A 329 18.61 -10.71 -11.15
N LEU A 330 17.78 -11.74 -10.96
CA LEU A 330 17.33 -12.62 -12.05
C LEU A 330 16.52 -11.86 -13.11
N LEU A 331 15.57 -11.01 -12.69
CA LEU A 331 14.67 -10.31 -13.59
C LEU A 331 15.25 -9.01 -14.15
N GLY A 332 16.40 -8.54 -13.66
CA GLY A 332 16.92 -7.22 -13.98
C GLY A 332 15.95 -6.13 -13.54
N ALA A 333 15.27 -6.35 -12.41
CA ALA A 333 14.34 -5.40 -11.84
C ALA A 333 15.02 -4.52 -10.78
N PHE A 334 14.41 -3.38 -10.47
CA PHE A 334 14.90 -2.44 -9.47
C PHE A 334 14.00 -2.48 -8.24
N PRO A 335 14.55 -2.65 -7.01
CA PRO A 335 13.74 -2.82 -5.81
C PRO A 335 13.14 -1.50 -5.31
N CYS A 336 11.87 -1.57 -4.92
CA CYS A 336 11.10 -0.50 -4.32
C CYS A 336 10.35 -1.04 -3.11
N PHE A 337 10.68 -0.58 -1.91
CA PHE A 337 10.04 -1.02 -0.67
C PHE A 337 8.98 0.00 -0.25
N THR A 338 7.76 -0.44 -0.07
CA THR A 338 6.61 0.40 0.32
C THR A 338 6.18 0.09 1.75
N VAL A 339 6.10 1.14 2.57
CA VAL A 339 5.58 1.10 3.95
C VAL A 339 4.41 2.07 4.03
N ASP A 340 3.21 1.62 3.69
CA ASP A 340 1.98 2.43 3.74
C ASP A 340 1.23 2.22 5.08
N ALA A 341 1.96 2.20 6.21
CA ALA A 341 1.40 2.07 7.54
C ALA A 341 1.91 3.20 8.46
N PRO A 342 1.13 3.63 9.45
CA PRO A 342 1.59 4.59 10.45
C PRO A 342 2.69 3.95 11.30
N LEU A 343 3.87 4.59 11.32
CA LEU A 343 5.03 4.16 12.11
C LEU A 343 5.03 4.75 13.53
N THR A 344 4.14 5.68 13.78
CA THR A 344 3.99 6.34 15.08
C THR A 344 2.56 6.19 15.56
N GLU A 345 2.42 5.87 16.83
CA GLU A 345 1.15 5.83 17.54
C GLU A 345 1.23 6.81 18.71
N PRO A 346 0.15 7.55 19.03
CA PRO A 346 0.12 8.32 20.27
C PRO A 346 0.12 7.34 21.45
N ASP A 347 0.91 7.62 22.49
CA ASP A 347 0.86 6.87 23.74
C ASP A 347 -0.32 7.31 24.63
N ASP A 348 -0.45 6.69 25.80
CA ASP A 348 -1.53 6.99 26.75
C ASP A 348 -1.48 8.42 27.31
N GLU A 349 -0.35 9.12 27.17
CA GLU A 349 -0.16 10.52 27.58
C GLU A 349 -0.27 11.50 26.39
N GLY A 350 -0.57 11.02 25.16
CA GLY A 350 -0.68 11.82 23.95
C GLY A 350 0.66 12.19 23.32
N ALA A 351 1.79 11.71 23.88
CA ALA A 351 3.09 11.84 23.25
C ALA A 351 3.21 10.84 22.08
N VAL A 352 3.91 11.25 21.03
CA VAL A 352 4.10 10.41 19.83
C VAL A 352 5.11 9.31 20.16
N LYS A 353 4.62 8.08 20.36
CA LYS A 353 5.44 6.90 20.55
C LYS A 353 5.63 6.14 19.24
N ARG A 354 6.78 5.53 19.07
CA ARG A 354 7.00 4.59 17.97
C ARG A 354 6.12 3.37 18.15
N SER A 355 5.41 2.98 17.12
CA SER A 355 4.62 1.74 17.15
C SER A 355 5.56 0.52 17.21
N PRO A 356 5.12 -0.63 17.75
CA PRO A 356 5.88 -1.88 17.67
C PRO A 356 6.24 -2.27 16.21
N LEU A 357 5.45 -1.79 15.27
CA LEU A 357 5.71 -1.93 13.84
C LEU A 357 6.94 -1.12 13.40
N ALA A 358 7.16 0.08 13.96
CA ALA A 358 8.29 0.93 13.61
C ALA A 358 9.64 0.27 13.90
N ASP A 359 9.75 -0.46 15.02
CA ASP A 359 10.97 -1.19 15.36
C ASP A 359 11.24 -2.36 14.39
N LYS A 360 10.19 -3.05 13.97
CA LYS A 360 10.30 -4.10 12.95
C LYS A 360 10.69 -3.52 11.59
N VAL A 361 10.09 -2.39 11.19
CA VAL A 361 10.45 -1.67 9.97
C VAL A 361 11.90 -1.22 10.01
N LYS A 362 12.37 -0.68 11.14
CA LYS A 362 13.77 -0.28 11.32
C LYS A 362 14.73 -1.46 11.14
N ARG A 363 14.46 -2.62 11.77
CA ARG A 363 15.28 -3.82 11.59
C ARG A 363 15.28 -4.33 10.15
N ALA A 364 14.13 -4.29 9.48
CA ALA A 364 14.03 -4.63 8.06
C ALA A 364 14.83 -3.64 7.20
N ALA A 365 14.74 -2.33 7.46
CA ALA A 365 15.51 -1.30 6.78
C ALA A 365 17.03 -1.48 6.95
N GLU A 366 17.48 -1.83 8.17
CA GLU A 366 18.89 -2.17 8.46
C GLU A 366 19.37 -3.37 7.63
N TYR A 367 18.53 -4.40 7.51
CA TYR A 367 18.89 -5.57 6.71
C TYR A 367 18.85 -5.26 5.20
N ILE A 368 17.83 -4.57 4.72
CA ILE A 368 17.71 -4.10 3.33
C ILE A 368 18.93 -3.26 2.95
N SER A 369 19.35 -2.31 3.79
CA SER A 369 20.51 -1.46 3.52
C SER A 369 21.83 -2.25 3.43
N LYS A 370 21.94 -3.43 4.07
CA LYS A 370 23.11 -4.33 3.97
C LYS A 370 23.10 -5.15 2.69
N VAL A 371 21.90 -5.54 2.23
CA VAL A 371 21.74 -6.42 1.06
C VAL A 371 21.74 -5.64 -0.24
N PHE A 372 21.00 -4.52 -0.27
CA PHE A 372 20.84 -3.69 -1.46
C PHE A 372 21.75 -2.46 -1.40
N GLY A 373 22.52 -2.25 -2.45
CA GLY A 373 23.32 -1.03 -2.60
C GLY A 373 22.49 0.17 -3.06
N PHE A 374 21.35 -0.09 -3.69
CA PHE A 374 20.49 0.94 -4.28
C PHE A 374 19.01 0.49 -4.30
N PHE A 375 18.07 1.35 -3.80
CA PHE A 375 16.63 1.05 -3.78
C PHE A 375 15.78 2.30 -3.60
N PHE A 376 14.47 2.18 -3.89
CA PHE A 376 13.46 3.15 -3.51
C PHE A 376 12.78 2.76 -2.21
N TRP A 377 12.51 3.76 -1.37
CA TRP A 377 11.80 3.62 -0.11
C TRP A 377 10.58 4.53 -0.14
N ILE A 378 9.39 3.99 -0.01
CA ILE A 378 8.14 4.73 -0.14
C ILE A 378 7.39 4.72 1.19
N THR A 379 7.11 5.92 1.72
CA THR A 379 6.44 6.11 3.02
C THR A 379 5.37 7.21 2.95
N PRO A 380 4.36 7.19 3.81
CA PRO A 380 3.36 8.26 3.87
C PRO A 380 3.91 9.58 4.42
N VAL A 381 4.92 9.51 5.27
CA VAL A 381 5.60 10.65 5.89
C VAL A 381 7.11 10.50 5.73
N LYS A 382 7.86 11.59 5.94
CA LYS A 382 9.33 11.56 5.93
C LYS A 382 9.83 10.53 6.95
N ASP A 383 10.73 9.68 6.50
CA ASP A 383 11.25 8.56 7.30
C ASP A 383 12.71 8.81 7.68
N ASP A 384 13.00 8.65 8.97
CA ASP A 384 14.34 8.81 9.55
C ASP A 384 14.98 7.47 9.93
N ASN A 385 14.40 6.32 9.51
CA ASN A 385 14.90 4.99 9.85
C ASN A 385 16.32 4.72 9.36
N PHE A 386 16.80 5.44 8.35
CA PHE A 386 18.14 5.28 7.77
C PHE A 386 19.19 6.24 8.35
N VAL A 387 18.81 7.07 9.30
CA VAL A 387 19.77 7.96 9.98
C VAL A 387 20.82 7.14 10.73
N GLY A 388 22.08 7.39 10.46
CA GLY A 388 23.21 6.65 11.07
C GLY A 388 23.60 5.35 10.37
N MET A 389 22.95 4.97 9.26
CA MET A 389 23.36 3.86 8.42
C MET A 389 24.36 4.30 7.35
N ASP A 390 25.20 3.38 6.89
CA ASP A 390 26.15 3.61 5.78
C ASP A 390 25.45 3.59 4.43
N ILE A 391 24.53 4.54 4.22
CA ILE A 391 23.77 4.71 2.99
C ILE A 391 23.41 6.21 2.81
N GLN A 392 23.60 6.74 1.61
CA GLN A 392 23.13 8.08 1.27
C GLN A 392 21.60 8.05 1.04
N PHE A 393 20.86 8.82 1.82
CA PHE A 393 19.40 8.81 1.81
C PHE A 393 18.86 10.18 1.37
N ILE A 394 18.24 10.23 0.20
CA ILE A 394 17.62 11.45 -0.34
C ILE A 394 16.10 11.36 -0.20
N SER A 395 15.54 12.29 0.58
CA SER A 395 14.09 12.41 0.78
C SER A 395 13.49 13.41 -0.21
N VAL A 396 12.48 12.99 -0.95
CA VAL A 396 11.71 13.80 -1.90
C VAL A 396 10.25 13.79 -1.47
N GLU A 397 9.72 14.96 -1.16
CA GLU A 397 8.31 15.13 -0.82
C GLU A 397 7.44 15.08 -2.07
N MET A 398 6.39 14.30 -2.01
CA MET A 398 5.35 14.17 -3.03
C MET A 398 4.02 14.68 -2.44
N PRO A 399 3.79 16.01 -2.35
CA PRO A 399 2.57 16.57 -1.75
C PRO A 399 1.34 16.33 -2.62
N MET A 400 0.16 16.68 -2.14
CA MET A 400 -1.07 16.65 -2.95
C MET A 400 -0.93 17.56 -4.18
N LEU A 401 -1.62 17.20 -5.26
CA LEU A 401 -1.65 17.98 -6.49
C LEU A 401 -2.25 19.37 -6.28
N THR A 402 -1.72 20.37 -6.95
CA THR A 402 -2.34 21.67 -7.13
C THR A 402 -3.62 21.57 -7.96
N ALA A 403 -4.49 22.59 -7.95
CA ALA A 403 -5.71 22.57 -8.75
C ALA A 403 -5.44 22.47 -10.26
N ASN A 404 -4.39 23.15 -10.73
CA ASN A 404 -4.00 23.12 -12.15
C ASN A 404 -3.51 21.73 -12.56
N GLU A 405 -2.72 21.06 -11.71
CA GLU A 405 -2.31 19.68 -11.96
C GLU A 405 -3.52 18.74 -11.93
N ARG A 406 -4.45 18.88 -10.95
CA ARG A 406 -5.68 18.07 -10.93
C ARG A 406 -6.53 18.30 -12.18
N LYS A 407 -6.65 19.54 -12.64
CA LYS A 407 -7.35 19.86 -13.89
C LYS A 407 -6.75 19.11 -15.07
N SER A 408 -5.42 19.12 -15.23
CA SER A 408 -4.75 18.38 -16.31
C SER A 408 -5.04 16.88 -16.28
N PHE A 409 -5.24 16.30 -15.07
CA PHE A 409 -5.67 14.90 -14.93
C PHE A 409 -7.12 14.69 -15.36
N TRP A 410 -8.03 15.57 -14.93
CA TRP A 410 -9.43 15.52 -15.34
C TRP A 410 -9.57 15.70 -16.86
N ASP A 411 -8.90 16.69 -17.46
CA ASP A 411 -8.89 16.94 -18.91
C ASP A 411 -8.42 15.69 -19.67
N ARG A 412 -7.43 14.99 -19.16
CA ARG A 412 -6.90 13.77 -19.79
C ARG A 412 -7.88 12.60 -19.74
N TYR A 413 -8.53 12.38 -18.60
CA TYR A 413 -9.41 11.22 -18.41
C TYR A 413 -10.87 11.50 -18.79
N LEU A 414 -11.27 12.75 -18.89
CA LEU A 414 -12.59 13.21 -19.34
C LEU A 414 -12.43 14.30 -20.41
N PRO A 415 -11.86 14.01 -21.60
CA PRO A 415 -11.52 15.04 -22.58
C PRO A 415 -12.73 15.77 -23.17
N GLU A 416 -13.89 15.15 -23.15
CA GLU A 416 -15.14 15.73 -23.68
C GLU A 416 -15.87 16.60 -22.65
N CYS A 417 -15.41 16.63 -21.40
CA CYS A 417 -16.08 17.36 -20.32
C CYS A 417 -15.54 18.78 -20.19
N THR A 418 -16.41 19.77 -20.26
CA THR A 418 -16.05 21.19 -20.12
C THR A 418 -15.88 21.68 -18.68
N GLU A 419 -16.37 20.92 -17.69
CA GLU A 419 -16.38 21.30 -16.28
C GLU A 419 -15.17 20.78 -15.46
N THR A 420 -14.14 20.30 -16.12
CA THR A 420 -12.94 19.71 -15.48
C THR A 420 -12.26 20.67 -14.50
N ALA A 421 -12.27 21.97 -14.78
CA ALA A 421 -11.77 23.01 -13.88
C ALA A 421 -12.58 23.08 -12.57
N LEU A 422 -13.89 22.92 -12.66
CA LEU A 422 -14.78 22.89 -11.49
C LEU A 422 -14.47 21.64 -10.65
N TYR A 423 -14.35 20.47 -11.26
CA TYR A 423 -14.02 19.22 -10.55
C TYR A 423 -12.64 19.28 -9.87
N ALA A 424 -11.65 19.87 -10.53
CA ALA A 424 -10.33 20.06 -9.97
C ALA A 424 -10.32 20.95 -8.73
N ASN A 425 -11.21 21.93 -8.67
CA ASN A 425 -11.37 22.84 -7.55
C ASN A 425 -12.18 22.23 -6.41
N GLN A 426 -13.24 21.54 -6.76
CA GLN A 426 -14.20 20.98 -5.82
C GLN A 426 -13.65 19.72 -5.14
N TYR A 427 -12.97 18.84 -5.90
CA TYR A 427 -12.50 17.56 -5.39
C TYR A 427 -10.98 17.56 -5.20
N ILE A 428 -10.52 17.50 -3.95
CA ILE A 428 -9.10 17.37 -3.61
C ILE A 428 -8.74 15.88 -3.66
N LEU A 429 -8.50 15.37 -4.86
CA LEU A 429 -8.21 13.95 -5.10
C LEU A 429 -6.76 13.74 -5.51
N THR A 430 -6.25 12.55 -5.21
CA THR A 430 -4.96 12.08 -5.73
C THR A 430 -5.10 11.69 -7.21
N PRO A 431 -4.00 11.67 -8.00
CA PRO A 431 -4.03 11.20 -9.39
C PRO A 431 -4.69 9.85 -9.58
N ALA A 432 -4.42 8.92 -8.67
CA ALA A 432 -5.00 7.59 -8.71
C ALA A 432 -6.52 7.61 -8.53
N ASN A 433 -7.02 8.46 -7.63
CA ASN A 433 -8.44 8.60 -7.36
C ASN A 433 -9.16 9.38 -8.49
N ILE A 434 -8.52 10.40 -9.08
CA ILE A 434 -9.06 11.08 -10.27
C ILE A 434 -9.26 10.08 -11.41
N ARG A 435 -8.25 9.26 -11.70
CA ARG A 435 -8.35 8.23 -12.75
C ARG A 435 -9.49 7.24 -12.48
N LYS A 436 -9.60 6.74 -11.24
CA LYS A 436 -10.67 5.82 -10.87
C LYS A 436 -12.05 6.46 -11.00
N ALA A 437 -12.21 7.71 -10.50
CA ALA A 437 -13.46 8.44 -10.60
C ALA A 437 -13.88 8.67 -12.05
N ALA A 438 -12.95 9.09 -12.89
CA ALA A 438 -13.21 9.32 -14.30
C ALA A 438 -13.65 8.04 -15.02
N HIS A 439 -12.97 6.90 -14.80
CA HIS A 439 -13.38 5.63 -15.40
C HIS A 439 -14.76 5.17 -14.92
N ILE A 440 -15.06 5.31 -13.61
CA ILE A 440 -16.39 4.98 -13.07
C ILE A 440 -17.44 5.89 -13.71
N ALA A 441 -17.14 7.18 -13.86
CA ALA A 441 -18.06 8.13 -14.49
C ALA A 441 -18.35 7.76 -15.96
N GLN A 442 -17.33 7.38 -16.72
CA GLN A 442 -17.47 6.88 -18.09
C GLN A 442 -18.33 5.63 -18.14
N TYR A 443 -18.02 4.59 -17.35
CA TYR A 443 -18.81 3.35 -17.33
C TYR A 443 -20.26 3.58 -16.88
N THR A 444 -20.50 4.51 -15.94
CA THR A 444 -21.85 4.86 -15.51
C THR A 444 -22.63 5.58 -16.60
N ALA A 445 -22.00 6.55 -17.25
CA ALA A 445 -22.61 7.29 -18.36
C ALA A 445 -22.94 6.36 -19.54
N ASP A 446 -22.03 5.45 -19.90
CA ASP A 446 -22.24 4.44 -20.94
C ASP A 446 -23.40 3.49 -20.58
N ALA A 447 -23.47 3.03 -19.34
CA ALA A 447 -24.54 2.14 -18.86
C ALA A 447 -25.90 2.84 -18.82
N GLU A 448 -25.94 4.08 -18.39
CA GLU A 448 -27.16 4.92 -18.32
C GLU A 448 -27.50 5.55 -19.69
N ARG A 449 -26.63 5.44 -20.69
CA ARG A 449 -26.72 6.08 -22.01
C ARG A 449 -26.94 7.60 -21.91
N THR A 450 -26.21 8.23 -21.01
CA THR A 450 -26.26 9.66 -20.72
C THR A 450 -24.90 10.31 -20.97
N GLU A 451 -24.87 11.62 -21.10
CA GLU A 451 -23.60 12.37 -21.08
C GLU A 451 -22.99 12.37 -19.66
N ILE A 452 -21.68 12.62 -19.60
CA ILE A 452 -20.96 12.74 -18.31
C ILE A 452 -21.36 14.08 -17.68
N THR A 453 -22.36 14.04 -16.83
CA THR A 453 -22.84 15.18 -16.08
C THR A 453 -22.13 15.34 -14.73
N ARG A 454 -22.26 16.52 -14.12
CA ARG A 454 -21.74 16.79 -12.77
C ARG A 454 -22.25 15.77 -11.73
N ASP A 455 -23.50 15.33 -11.85
CA ASP A 455 -24.07 14.33 -10.96
C ASP A 455 -23.40 12.97 -11.11
N VAL A 456 -23.14 12.52 -12.33
CA VAL A 456 -22.45 11.26 -12.62
C VAL A 456 -21.04 11.29 -12.03
N VAL A 457 -20.29 12.38 -12.24
CA VAL A 457 -18.93 12.54 -11.66
C VAL A 457 -18.98 12.57 -10.13
N SER A 458 -19.94 13.31 -9.55
CA SER A 458 -20.13 13.39 -8.10
C SER A 458 -20.43 12.03 -7.49
N ARG A 459 -21.32 11.23 -8.09
CA ARG A 459 -21.62 9.85 -7.67
C ARG A 459 -20.37 8.96 -7.77
N SER A 460 -19.59 9.09 -8.82
CA SER A 460 -18.38 8.31 -9.05
C SER A 460 -17.27 8.65 -8.04
N VAL A 461 -17.14 9.91 -7.65
CA VAL A 461 -16.23 10.34 -6.58
C VAL A 461 -16.68 9.78 -5.23
N ARG A 462 -17.98 9.88 -4.91
CA ARG A 462 -18.54 9.35 -3.65
C ARG A 462 -18.39 7.84 -3.51
N GLN A 463 -18.47 7.07 -4.59
CA GLN A 463 -18.26 5.60 -4.55
C GLN A 463 -16.86 5.20 -4.11
N GLN A 464 -15.87 6.09 -4.24
CA GLN A 464 -14.50 5.81 -3.80
C GLN A 464 -14.27 6.09 -2.32
N SER A 465 -15.16 6.86 -1.69
CA SER A 465 -15.13 7.14 -0.27
C SER A 465 -15.68 5.93 0.50
N VAL A 466 -14.88 4.88 0.65
CA VAL A 466 -15.18 3.80 1.58
C VAL A 466 -15.25 4.42 2.98
N ASN A 467 -16.12 3.89 3.85
CA ASN A 467 -16.36 4.38 5.22
C ASN A 467 -15.05 4.35 6.06
N GLN A 468 -14.14 5.30 5.78
CA GLN A 468 -12.78 5.33 6.32
C GLN A 468 -12.72 5.93 7.73
N LEU A 469 -13.80 6.65 8.14
CA LEU A 469 -13.84 7.32 9.45
C LEU A 469 -14.20 6.38 10.60
N GLY A 470 -14.58 5.13 10.32
CA GLY A 470 -14.84 4.11 11.32
C GLY A 470 -16.02 4.44 12.24
N SER A 471 -15.88 4.15 13.53
CA SER A 471 -16.92 4.38 14.56
C SER A 471 -17.12 5.84 14.94
N TYR A 472 -16.17 6.73 14.62
CA TYR A 472 -16.20 8.14 15.04
C TYR A 472 -17.19 9.01 14.25
N ALA A 473 -17.66 8.52 13.10
CA ALA A 473 -18.51 9.29 12.21
C ALA A 473 -19.54 8.41 11.50
N THR A 474 -20.75 8.91 11.40
CA THR A 474 -21.85 8.28 10.65
C THR A 474 -22.05 9.01 9.33
N LYS A 475 -21.97 8.28 8.20
CA LYS A 475 -22.27 8.85 6.89
C LYS A 475 -23.77 9.14 6.79
N ILE A 476 -24.11 10.37 6.42
CA ILE A 476 -25.49 10.81 6.15
C ILE A 476 -25.68 10.87 4.63
N ASN A 477 -26.74 10.25 4.13
CA ASN A 477 -27.14 10.44 2.74
C ASN A 477 -27.81 11.80 2.58
N ALA A 478 -27.15 12.69 1.87
CA ALA A 478 -27.66 14.02 1.57
C ALA A 478 -28.68 13.95 0.42
N VAL A 479 -29.98 13.84 0.75
CA VAL A 479 -31.05 13.70 -0.23
C VAL A 479 -31.77 15.02 -0.52
N PHE A 480 -31.64 16.03 0.35
CA PHE A 480 -32.35 17.31 0.23
C PHE A 480 -31.63 18.25 -0.73
N THR A 481 -32.46 19.06 -1.42
CA THR A 481 -32.06 20.11 -2.35
C THR A 481 -32.43 21.50 -1.84
N TRP A 482 -31.99 22.56 -2.53
CA TRP A 482 -32.39 23.94 -2.19
C TRP A 482 -33.91 24.15 -2.27
N ASP A 483 -34.59 23.35 -3.08
CA ASP A 483 -36.04 23.44 -3.20
C ASP A 483 -36.74 22.86 -1.97
N ASP A 484 -36.13 21.93 -1.25
CA ASP A 484 -36.70 21.36 -0.04
C ASP A 484 -36.53 22.28 1.19
N LEU A 485 -35.53 23.16 1.18
CA LEU A 485 -35.18 24.00 2.31
C LEU A 485 -35.94 25.30 2.32
N VAL A 486 -36.75 25.54 3.35
CA VAL A 486 -37.47 26.79 3.56
C VAL A 486 -36.79 27.63 4.63
N VAL A 487 -36.06 28.66 4.21
CA VAL A 487 -35.30 29.60 5.06
C VAL A 487 -35.45 31.01 4.54
N SER A 488 -34.96 32.00 5.30
CA SER A 488 -34.94 33.39 4.84
C SER A 488 -33.89 33.60 3.73
N ASP A 489 -34.07 34.62 2.92
CA ASP A 489 -33.16 34.96 1.82
C ASP A 489 -31.74 35.28 2.33
N ASP A 490 -31.60 35.90 3.50
CA ASP A 490 -30.31 36.16 4.13
C ASP A 490 -29.59 34.86 4.51
N GLN A 491 -30.31 33.92 5.12
CA GLN A 491 -29.74 32.59 5.42
C GLN A 491 -29.32 31.85 4.15
N LYS A 492 -30.17 31.84 3.13
CA LYS A 492 -29.88 31.22 1.82
C LYS A 492 -28.65 31.84 1.17
N ARG A 493 -28.54 33.18 1.19
CA ARG A 493 -27.39 33.92 0.66
C ARG A 493 -26.09 33.55 1.39
N LYS A 494 -26.10 33.53 2.73
CA LYS A 494 -24.93 33.14 3.54
C LYS A 494 -24.47 31.71 3.25
N MET A 495 -25.39 30.76 3.15
CA MET A 495 -25.10 29.38 2.82
C MET A 495 -24.53 29.24 1.40
N LYS A 496 -25.07 29.96 0.42
CA LYS A 496 -24.49 29.99 -0.94
C LYS A 496 -23.09 30.58 -0.96
N MET A 497 -22.83 31.66 -0.20
CA MET A 497 -21.47 32.20 -0.07
C MET A 497 -20.49 31.17 0.50
N ILE A 498 -20.91 30.30 1.42
CA ILE A 498 -20.10 29.21 1.92
C ILE A 498 -19.80 28.22 0.78
N CYS A 499 -20.79 27.81 0.01
CA CYS A 499 -20.62 26.92 -1.14
C CYS A 499 -19.69 27.54 -2.21
N ASP A 500 -19.85 28.83 -2.50
CA ASP A 500 -18.99 29.55 -3.46
C ASP A 500 -17.54 29.60 -3.00
N GLN A 501 -17.27 29.80 -1.71
CA GLN A 501 -15.91 29.77 -1.18
C GLN A 501 -15.24 28.39 -1.35
N VAL A 502 -15.99 27.33 -1.30
CA VAL A 502 -15.47 25.98 -1.56
C VAL A 502 -15.19 25.81 -3.05
N THR A 503 -16.16 26.18 -3.88
CA THR A 503 -16.11 25.99 -5.34
C THR A 503 -14.98 26.80 -5.99
N TYR A 504 -14.79 28.06 -5.56
CA TYR A 504 -13.81 28.98 -6.16
C TYR A 504 -12.53 29.13 -5.34
N ARG A 505 -12.30 28.25 -4.36
CA ARG A 505 -11.19 28.33 -3.41
C ARG A 505 -9.82 28.38 -4.09
N SER A 506 -9.57 27.55 -5.10
CA SER A 506 -8.26 27.53 -5.76
C SER A 506 -8.09 28.71 -6.70
N VAL A 507 -9.14 29.18 -7.37
CA VAL A 507 -9.07 30.40 -8.20
C VAL A 507 -8.61 31.57 -7.36
N VAL A 508 -9.23 31.77 -6.19
CA VAL A 508 -8.88 32.90 -5.32
C VAL A 508 -7.48 32.71 -4.66
N ASN A 509 -7.23 31.51 -4.12
CA ASN A 509 -6.02 31.28 -3.36
C ASN A 509 -4.77 31.07 -4.23
N GLU A 510 -4.89 30.35 -5.35
CA GLU A 510 -3.79 29.97 -6.21
C GLU A 510 -3.61 30.93 -7.39
N ASP A 511 -4.65 31.12 -8.23
CA ASP A 511 -4.57 31.94 -9.44
C ASP A 511 -4.45 33.43 -9.12
N TRP A 512 -5.24 33.91 -8.16
CA TRP A 512 -5.17 35.33 -7.70
C TRP A 512 -4.09 35.55 -6.65
N GLY A 513 -3.47 34.47 -6.11
CA GLY A 513 -2.29 34.54 -5.24
C GLY A 513 -2.58 34.94 -3.79
N PHE A 514 -3.83 34.89 -3.31
CA PHE A 514 -4.16 35.21 -1.91
C PHE A 514 -3.47 34.27 -0.92
N ARG A 515 -3.16 33.02 -1.31
CA ARG A 515 -2.43 32.05 -0.50
C ARG A 515 -1.04 32.54 -0.05
N LYS A 516 -0.37 33.34 -0.88
CA LYS A 516 0.95 33.89 -0.55
C LYS A 516 0.91 34.94 0.56
N LYS A 517 -0.23 35.63 0.70
CA LYS A 517 -0.42 36.69 1.70
C LYS A 517 -1.04 36.17 3.01
N SER A 518 -1.75 35.05 2.98
CA SER A 518 -2.41 34.46 4.15
C SER A 518 -2.11 32.95 4.24
N PRO A 519 -0.99 32.56 4.85
CA PRO A 519 -0.57 31.16 4.93
C PRO A 519 -1.38 30.33 5.95
N TYR A 520 -2.14 30.98 6.84
CA TYR A 520 -2.91 30.34 7.93
C TYR A 520 -4.40 30.32 7.66
N GLY A 521 -5.16 29.45 8.37
CA GLY A 521 -6.62 29.40 8.32
C GLY A 521 -7.17 28.86 7.01
N ARG A 522 -6.64 27.77 6.53
CA ARG A 522 -6.98 27.14 5.24
C ARG A 522 -8.34 26.46 5.22
N GLY A 523 -8.85 26.04 6.39
CA GLY A 523 -10.13 25.38 6.53
C GLY A 523 -11.31 26.32 6.39
N LEU A 524 -12.45 25.77 6.04
CA LEU A 524 -13.73 26.45 6.08
C LEU A 524 -14.54 25.91 7.26
N CYS A 525 -14.63 26.71 8.33
CA CYS A 525 -15.45 26.39 9.49
C CYS A 525 -16.65 27.34 9.54
N ALA A 526 -17.87 26.79 9.60
CA ALA A 526 -19.10 27.56 9.75
C ALA A 526 -19.89 27.06 10.96
N LEU A 527 -20.56 27.98 11.65
CA LEU A 527 -21.45 27.72 12.79
C LEU A 527 -22.88 27.98 12.42
N PHE A 528 -23.74 26.96 12.53
CA PHE A 528 -25.19 27.05 12.41
C PHE A 528 -25.80 27.04 13.82
N TYR A 529 -26.46 28.11 14.19
CA TYR A 529 -27.00 28.24 15.54
C TYR A 529 -28.46 28.72 15.52
N GLY A 530 -29.21 28.38 16.54
CA GLY A 530 -30.62 28.76 16.69
C GLY A 530 -31.48 27.65 17.28
N SER A 531 -32.75 27.90 17.42
CA SER A 531 -33.69 26.99 18.08
C SER A 531 -33.76 25.60 17.45
N PRO A 532 -34.05 24.54 18.23
CA PRO A 532 -34.21 23.19 17.67
C PRO A 532 -35.37 23.15 16.66
N GLY A 533 -35.24 22.27 15.66
CA GLY A 533 -36.27 22.08 14.64
C GLY A 533 -36.37 23.16 13.56
N THR A 534 -35.41 24.10 13.48
CA THR A 534 -35.38 25.19 12.49
C THR A 534 -34.70 24.84 11.17
N GLY A 535 -34.23 23.57 11.00
CA GLY A 535 -33.69 23.10 9.72
C GLY A 535 -32.17 23.10 9.60
N LYS A 536 -31.40 23.27 10.69
CA LYS A 536 -29.91 23.27 10.67
C LYS A 536 -29.33 22.05 9.99
N THR A 537 -29.70 20.83 10.40
CA THR A 537 -29.20 19.56 9.84
C THR A 537 -29.63 19.37 8.37
N MET A 538 -30.83 19.83 8.00
CA MET A 538 -31.32 19.82 6.61
C MET A 538 -30.49 20.75 5.73
N ALA A 539 -30.17 21.95 6.22
CA ALA A 539 -29.33 22.90 5.52
C ALA A 539 -27.95 22.37 5.22
N VAL A 540 -27.34 21.64 6.18
CA VAL A 540 -26.05 20.95 5.97
C VAL A 540 -26.14 19.89 4.87
N GLN A 541 -27.21 19.10 4.82
CA GLN A 541 -27.44 18.11 3.76
C GLN A 541 -27.59 18.77 2.38
N VAL A 542 -28.36 19.88 2.30
CA VAL A 542 -28.53 20.66 1.04
C VAL A 542 -27.18 21.15 0.54
N MET A 543 -26.34 21.69 1.42
CA MET A 543 -24.99 22.17 1.04
C MET A 543 -24.08 21.04 0.62
N ALA A 544 -24.10 19.91 1.32
CA ALA A 544 -23.30 18.74 0.96
C ALA A 544 -23.71 18.18 -0.41
N ASN A 545 -25.01 18.18 -0.71
CA ASN A 545 -25.56 17.78 -2.00
C ASN A 545 -25.15 18.75 -3.12
N GLU A 546 -25.29 20.05 -2.91
CA GLU A 546 -24.86 21.10 -3.85
C GLU A 546 -23.37 20.97 -4.19
N LEU A 547 -22.54 20.72 -3.18
CA LEU A 547 -21.10 20.56 -3.33
C LEU A 547 -20.69 19.16 -3.80
N GLY A 548 -21.62 18.22 -3.93
CA GLY A 548 -21.31 16.83 -4.30
C GLY A 548 -20.37 16.11 -3.33
N LEU A 549 -20.35 16.51 -2.06
CA LEU A 549 -19.48 15.96 -1.04
C LEU A 549 -20.22 14.91 -0.19
N ASP A 550 -19.48 13.94 0.32
CA ASP A 550 -19.99 13.05 1.37
C ASP A 550 -20.17 13.82 2.67
N LEU A 551 -21.30 13.60 3.35
CA LEU A 551 -21.60 14.20 4.64
C LEU A 551 -21.38 13.18 5.76
N TYR A 552 -20.51 13.52 6.71
CA TYR A 552 -20.27 12.71 7.89
C TYR A 552 -20.67 13.47 9.16
N ARG A 553 -21.63 12.92 9.89
CA ARG A 553 -21.96 13.39 11.23
C ARG A 553 -20.98 12.79 12.22
N ILE A 554 -20.28 13.66 12.94
CA ILE A 554 -19.32 13.30 13.96
C ILE A 554 -20.04 13.10 15.28
N ASP A 555 -19.80 11.94 15.89
CA ASP A 555 -20.32 11.61 17.22
C ASP A 555 -19.32 12.09 18.27
N LEU A 556 -19.63 13.22 18.89
CA LEU A 556 -18.79 13.81 19.95
C LEU A 556 -18.67 12.92 21.17
N SER A 557 -19.66 12.06 21.43
CA SER A 557 -19.63 11.12 22.56
C SER A 557 -18.60 10.01 22.33
N GLN A 558 -18.39 9.60 21.10
CA GLN A 558 -17.37 8.60 20.72
C GLN A 558 -15.95 9.18 20.67
N LEU A 559 -15.83 10.50 20.52
CA LEU A 559 -14.54 11.18 20.59
C LEU A 559 -14.06 11.36 22.03
N SER A 560 -15.01 11.64 22.93
CA SER A 560 -14.70 11.86 24.35
C SER A 560 -14.40 10.54 25.06
N SER A 561 -13.28 10.45 25.74
CA SER A 561 -12.90 9.32 26.59
C SER A 561 -12.72 9.76 28.04
N LYS A 562 -12.92 8.83 28.97
CA LYS A 562 -12.62 9.02 30.39
C LYS A 562 -11.12 8.95 30.68
N TYR A 563 -10.33 8.45 29.73
CA TYR A 563 -8.88 8.32 29.87
C TYR A 563 -8.18 9.55 29.31
N ILE A 564 -7.17 10.02 30.01
CA ILE A 564 -6.37 11.21 29.67
C ILE A 564 -5.64 10.96 28.34
N GLY A 565 -5.73 11.91 27.41
CA GLY A 565 -5.06 11.84 26.11
C GLY A 565 -5.78 11.04 25.02
N GLU A 566 -6.71 10.13 25.33
CA GLU A 566 -7.45 9.37 24.33
C GLU A 566 -8.35 10.25 23.47
N THR A 567 -8.97 11.28 24.04
CA THR A 567 -9.79 12.25 23.31
C THR A 567 -8.97 12.94 22.20
N GLN A 568 -7.75 13.39 22.52
CA GLN A 568 -6.87 14.05 21.53
C GLN A 568 -6.40 13.08 20.44
N LYS A 569 -6.14 11.82 20.82
CA LYS A 569 -5.83 10.73 19.89
C LYS A 569 -6.97 10.49 18.91
N ASN A 570 -8.20 10.36 19.41
CA ASN A 570 -9.39 10.13 18.60
C ASN A 570 -9.65 11.30 17.63
N ILE A 571 -9.50 12.54 18.11
CA ILE A 571 -9.58 13.75 17.30
C ILE A 571 -8.51 13.75 16.20
N SER A 572 -7.24 13.47 16.53
CA SER A 572 -6.18 13.38 15.52
C SER A 572 -6.48 12.33 14.45
N LEU A 573 -6.87 11.12 14.85
CA LEU A 573 -7.23 10.03 13.94
C LEU A 573 -8.40 10.41 13.02
N LEU A 574 -9.43 11.07 13.56
CA LEU A 574 -10.57 11.55 12.79
C LEU A 574 -10.10 12.51 11.67
N PHE A 575 -9.36 13.56 12.05
CA PHE A 575 -8.92 14.58 11.08
C PHE A 575 -7.89 14.05 10.09
N ASP A 576 -6.99 13.16 10.50
CA ASP A 576 -5.99 12.56 9.61
C ASP A 576 -6.65 11.63 8.57
N LYS A 577 -7.68 10.87 8.97
CA LYS A 577 -8.50 10.10 8.04
C LYS A 577 -9.33 11.02 7.13
N ALA A 578 -9.91 12.09 7.69
CA ALA A 578 -10.73 13.04 6.95
C ALA A 578 -9.96 13.81 5.88
N LYS A 579 -8.66 14.07 6.07
CA LYS A 579 -7.79 14.72 5.05
C LYS A 579 -7.74 13.96 3.73
N ASN A 580 -7.92 12.65 3.77
CA ASN A 580 -7.80 11.77 2.60
C ASN A 580 -9.14 11.49 1.91
N ILE A 581 -10.24 12.02 2.46
CA ILE A 581 -11.59 11.87 1.91
C ILE A 581 -12.19 13.24 1.56
N ASN A 582 -12.95 13.26 0.49
CA ASN A 582 -13.63 14.47 0.02
C ASN A 582 -14.97 14.61 0.73
N ALA A 583 -14.94 15.03 1.99
CA ALA A 583 -16.08 15.01 2.88
C ALA A 583 -16.32 16.35 3.58
N MET A 584 -17.59 16.59 3.89
CA MET A 584 -18.04 17.62 4.81
C MET A 584 -18.21 17.00 6.19
N LEU A 585 -17.53 17.54 7.19
CA LEU A 585 -17.66 17.12 8.58
C LEU A 585 -18.74 17.94 9.27
N PHE A 586 -19.70 17.27 9.87
CA PHE A 586 -20.79 17.87 10.58
C PHE A 586 -20.76 17.51 12.06
N PHE A 587 -20.52 18.50 12.91
CA PHE A 587 -20.54 18.36 14.35
C PHE A 587 -21.90 18.87 14.86
N ASP A 588 -22.76 17.94 15.23
CA ASP A 588 -24.06 18.27 15.84
C ASP A 588 -23.89 18.43 17.35
N GLU A 589 -24.71 19.27 17.97
CA GLU A 589 -24.68 19.57 19.42
C GLU A 589 -23.27 20.04 19.88
N ALA A 590 -22.65 20.90 19.09
CA ALA A 590 -21.28 21.37 19.31
C ALA A 590 -21.10 22.10 20.67
N ASP A 591 -22.17 22.60 21.25
CA ASP A 591 -22.15 23.20 22.59
C ASP A 591 -21.68 22.25 23.69
N SER A 592 -21.79 20.94 23.51
CA SER A 592 -21.30 19.95 24.48
C SER A 592 -19.78 19.98 24.65
N MET A 593 -19.01 20.25 23.59
CA MET A 593 -17.54 20.31 23.63
C MET A 593 -16.97 21.73 23.65
N PHE A 594 -17.73 22.73 23.18
CA PHE A 594 -17.24 24.11 23.05
C PHE A 594 -17.83 25.07 24.09
N ALA A 595 -18.32 24.53 25.22
CA ALA A 595 -18.84 25.32 26.32
C ALA A 595 -17.79 26.33 26.82
N LYS A 596 -18.30 27.46 27.35
CA LYS A 596 -17.46 28.46 28.03
C LYS A 596 -16.61 27.76 29.09
N ARG A 597 -15.33 28.13 29.15
CA ARG A 597 -14.38 27.61 30.11
C ARG A 597 -14.95 27.72 31.52
N SER A 598 -15.17 26.60 32.17
CA SER A 598 -15.48 26.58 33.59
C SER A 598 -14.26 27.07 34.36
N GLU A 599 -14.48 27.81 35.46
CA GLU A 599 -13.39 28.06 36.45
C GLU A 599 -12.82 26.70 36.84
N VAL A 600 -11.49 26.58 36.70
CA VAL A 600 -10.78 25.32 37.00
C VAL A 600 -10.95 25.02 38.49
N LYS A 601 -11.88 24.13 38.81
CA LYS A 601 -12.09 23.64 40.18
C LYS A 601 -11.41 22.28 40.42
N ASP A 602 -11.33 21.46 39.38
CA ASP A 602 -10.76 20.12 39.43
C ASP A 602 -9.81 19.84 38.25
N ALA A 603 -9.00 18.77 38.37
CA ALA A 603 -8.08 18.32 37.33
C ALA A 603 -8.83 18.00 36.01
N ASN A 604 -10.05 17.44 36.10
CA ASN A 604 -10.89 17.12 34.93
C ASN A 604 -11.24 18.36 34.10
N ASP A 605 -11.46 19.54 34.70
CA ASP A 605 -11.76 20.79 33.99
C ASP A 605 -10.56 21.26 33.18
N ARG A 606 -9.32 21.01 33.65
CA ARG A 606 -8.11 21.33 32.87
C ARG A 606 -7.98 20.48 31.63
N TYR A 607 -8.29 19.20 31.72
CA TYR A 607 -8.21 18.28 30.57
C TYR A 607 -9.30 18.59 29.54
N ALA A 608 -10.54 18.85 29.97
CA ALA A 608 -11.61 19.25 29.05
C ALA A 608 -11.28 20.55 28.29
N ASN A 609 -10.67 21.53 28.96
CA ASN A 609 -10.20 22.76 28.33
C ASN A 609 -9.04 22.50 27.32
N ALA A 610 -8.14 21.56 27.61
CA ALA A 610 -7.04 21.18 26.73
C ALA A 610 -7.57 20.46 25.47
N ASP A 611 -8.52 19.54 25.61
CA ASP A 611 -9.15 18.81 24.52
C ASP A 611 -9.92 19.75 23.59
N THR A 612 -10.65 20.71 24.16
CA THR A 612 -11.33 21.77 23.39
C THR A 612 -10.31 22.60 22.59
N ALA A 613 -9.22 23.03 23.21
CA ALA A 613 -8.17 23.81 22.53
C ALA A 613 -7.51 22.99 21.39
N PHE A 614 -7.28 21.69 21.62
CA PHE A 614 -6.72 20.78 20.61
C PHE A 614 -7.67 20.58 19.43
N LEU A 615 -8.97 20.37 19.68
CA LEU A 615 -9.99 20.27 18.64
C LEU A 615 -10.05 21.55 17.79
N LEU A 616 -9.97 22.72 18.45
CA LEU A 616 -9.93 24.01 17.77
C LEU A 616 -8.74 24.13 16.82
N GLN A 617 -7.55 23.74 17.27
CA GLN A 617 -6.36 23.72 16.44
C GLN A 617 -6.54 22.80 15.23
N LYS A 618 -7.07 21.59 15.42
CA LYS A 618 -7.33 20.65 14.34
C LYS A 618 -8.36 21.15 13.33
N LEU A 619 -9.39 21.87 13.79
CA LEU A 619 -10.38 22.53 12.92
C LEU A 619 -9.76 23.64 12.06
N GLU A 620 -8.78 24.40 12.59
CA GLU A 620 -8.05 25.43 11.84
C GLU A 620 -7.11 24.82 10.78
N ASP A 621 -6.45 23.71 11.13
CA ASP A 621 -5.51 23.00 10.27
C ASP A 621 -6.20 22.14 9.20
N TYR A 622 -7.48 21.81 9.39
CA TYR A 622 -8.22 20.96 8.45
C TYR A 622 -8.61 21.73 7.21
N GLU A 623 -8.05 21.38 6.07
CA GLU A 623 -8.32 22.05 4.78
C GLU A 623 -9.69 21.73 4.17
N GLY A 624 -10.50 20.85 4.77
CA GLY A 624 -11.86 20.52 4.35
C GLY A 624 -12.92 21.51 4.84
N ILE A 625 -14.17 21.06 4.79
CA ILE A 625 -15.34 21.82 5.23
C ILE A 625 -15.82 21.23 6.56
N THR A 626 -15.98 22.10 7.54
CA THR A 626 -16.55 21.75 8.84
C THR A 626 -17.73 22.62 9.15
N ILE A 627 -18.88 22.01 9.43
CA ILE A 627 -20.09 22.68 9.89
C ILE A 627 -20.36 22.26 11.33
N LEU A 628 -20.50 23.23 12.20
CA LEU A 628 -20.86 23.04 13.59
C LEU A 628 -22.32 23.46 13.77
N ALA A 629 -23.11 22.69 14.50
CA ALA A 629 -24.48 23.09 14.85
C ALA A 629 -24.65 23.17 16.36
N THR A 630 -25.33 24.18 16.84
CA THR A 630 -25.67 24.35 18.26
C THR A 630 -27.06 24.96 18.46
N ASN A 631 -27.68 24.58 19.54
CA ASN A 631 -28.92 25.24 20.00
C ASN A 631 -28.61 26.42 20.95
N TYR A 632 -27.41 26.51 21.53
CA TYR A 632 -27.03 27.43 22.60
C TYR A 632 -25.76 28.22 22.27
N VAL A 633 -25.85 29.16 21.31
CA VAL A 633 -24.68 29.97 20.88
C VAL A 633 -24.04 30.76 22.03
N ASN A 634 -24.80 31.12 23.07
CA ASN A 634 -24.29 31.85 24.24
C ASN A 634 -23.36 31.01 25.12
N ASN A 635 -23.42 29.70 25.00
CA ASN A 635 -22.55 28.78 25.74
C ASN A 635 -21.19 28.62 25.07
N ILE A 636 -21.03 29.03 23.81
CA ILE A 636 -19.80 28.92 23.07
C ILE A 636 -18.82 30.03 23.45
N ASP A 637 -17.54 29.67 23.71
CA ASP A 637 -16.46 30.61 24.04
C ASP A 637 -16.23 31.64 22.91
N ASP A 638 -16.04 32.90 23.27
CA ASP A 638 -15.81 33.98 22.32
C ASP A 638 -14.46 33.86 21.57
N ALA A 639 -13.45 33.22 22.15
CA ALA A 639 -12.22 32.89 21.44
C ALA A 639 -12.45 31.91 20.29
N PHE A 640 -13.46 31.03 20.44
CA PHE A 640 -13.89 30.12 19.39
C PHE A 640 -14.65 30.84 18.28
N LYS A 641 -15.59 31.74 18.62
CA LYS A 641 -16.37 32.50 17.64
C LYS A 641 -15.48 33.33 16.71
N ARG A 642 -14.33 33.84 17.19
CA ARG A 642 -13.36 34.60 16.38
C ARG A 642 -12.67 33.76 15.29
N ARG A 643 -12.66 32.43 15.43
CA ARG A 643 -12.06 31.49 14.49
C ARG A 643 -13.03 30.97 13.43
N ILE A 644 -14.33 31.18 13.64
CA ILE A 644 -15.38 30.79 12.71
C ILE A 644 -15.54 31.85 11.61
N LYS A 645 -15.42 31.42 10.36
CA LYS A 645 -15.54 32.32 9.21
C LYS A 645 -16.98 32.75 8.95
N PHE A 646 -17.93 31.86 9.15
CA PHE A 646 -19.35 32.09 8.89
C PHE A 646 -20.22 31.70 10.07
N MET A 647 -21.16 32.58 10.43
CA MET A 647 -22.17 32.30 11.43
C MET A 647 -23.55 32.49 10.80
N VAL A 648 -24.34 31.41 10.76
CA VAL A 648 -25.70 31.41 10.20
C VAL A 648 -26.71 31.21 11.33
N ASN A 649 -27.52 32.24 11.58
CA ASN A 649 -28.55 32.15 12.61
C ASN A 649 -29.83 31.55 12.03
N PHE A 650 -30.28 30.44 12.56
CA PHE A 650 -31.55 29.81 12.24
C PHE A 650 -32.62 30.32 13.21
N VAL A 651 -33.15 31.47 12.89
CA VAL A 651 -34.20 32.09 13.68
C VAL A 651 -35.52 31.30 13.60
N PHE A 652 -36.32 31.44 14.61
CA PHE A 652 -37.65 30.84 14.62
C PHE A 652 -38.47 31.37 13.43
N PRO A 653 -39.23 30.53 12.70
CA PRO A 653 -39.88 30.96 11.44
C PRO A 653 -40.94 31.99 11.67
N THR A 654 -40.92 33.06 10.85
CA THR A 654 -41.98 34.09 10.80
C THR A 654 -43.26 33.49 10.24
N PRO A 655 -44.46 34.15 10.42
CA PRO A 655 -45.70 33.65 9.85
C PRO A 655 -45.64 33.32 8.36
N ASP A 656 -44.97 34.16 7.55
CA ASP A 656 -44.81 33.92 6.12
C ASP A 656 -43.96 32.68 5.83
N VAL A 657 -42.92 32.47 6.64
CA VAL A 657 -42.05 31.27 6.51
C VAL A 657 -42.83 30.04 6.96
N ARG A 658 -43.61 30.13 8.05
CA ARG A 658 -44.49 29.03 8.51
C ARG A 658 -45.51 28.64 7.46
N LEU A 659 -46.13 29.61 6.81
CA LEU A 659 -47.11 29.36 5.72
C LEU A 659 -46.45 28.59 4.57
N ARG A 660 -45.22 29.01 4.17
CA ARG A 660 -44.46 28.27 3.16
C ARG A 660 -44.11 26.86 3.62
N LEU A 661 -43.79 26.66 4.90
CA LEU A 661 -43.51 25.34 5.47
C LEU A 661 -44.75 24.45 5.45
N TRP A 662 -45.92 24.95 5.88
CA TRP A 662 -47.16 24.20 5.84
C TRP A 662 -47.51 23.71 4.43
N LYS A 663 -47.44 24.60 3.44
CA LYS A 663 -47.72 24.26 2.04
C LYS A 663 -46.70 23.27 1.44
N LYS A 664 -45.46 23.33 1.87
CA LYS A 664 -44.38 22.52 1.29
C LYS A 664 -44.25 21.14 1.92
N ILE A 665 -44.52 21.01 3.20
CA ILE A 665 -44.40 19.75 3.93
C ILE A 665 -45.56 18.80 3.58
N LEU A 666 -46.71 19.31 3.22
CA LEU A 666 -47.81 18.50 2.75
C LEU A 666 -47.47 17.92 1.36
N PRO A 667 -47.40 16.58 1.22
CA PRO A 667 -47.09 15.95 -0.08
C PRO A 667 -48.21 16.25 -1.10
N ALA A 668 -47.85 16.47 -2.36
CA ALA A 668 -48.81 16.71 -3.45
C ALA A 668 -49.85 15.57 -3.65
N GLY A 669 -49.48 14.34 -3.23
CA GLY A 669 -50.37 13.17 -3.28
C GLY A 669 -51.20 12.93 -2.01
N ALA A 670 -51.13 13.82 -1.01
CA ALA A 670 -51.92 13.69 0.20
C ALA A 670 -53.41 13.97 -0.09
N LEU A 671 -54.26 13.06 0.35
CA LEU A 671 -55.72 13.24 0.22
C LEU A 671 -56.19 14.30 1.23
N THR A 672 -56.86 15.31 0.73
CA THR A 672 -57.51 16.35 1.55
C THR A 672 -58.98 16.41 1.15
N ASP A 673 -59.88 16.34 2.13
CA ASP A 673 -61.33 16.39 1.88
C ASP A 673 -61.86 17.82 1.81
N GLU A 674 -61.08 18.79 2.26
CA GLU A 674 -61.42 20.23 2.26
C GLU A 674 -60.19 21.11 2.03
N GLN A 675 -60.41 22.38 1.77
CA GLN A 675 -59.32 23.33 1.70
C GLN A 675 -58.82 23.65 3.10
N ILE A 676 -57.54 23.29 3.37
CA ILE A 676 -56.93 23.52 4.67
C ILE A 676 -56.51 24.98 4.79
N ASP A 677 -56.88 25.61 5.90
CA ASP A 677 -56.53 27.00 6.19
C ASP A 677 -55.12 27.11 6.85
N PHE A 678 -54.11 26.93 6.02
CA PHE A 678 -52.72 27.07 6.49
C PHE A 678 -52.37 28.50 6.95
N GLU A 679 -53.08 29.51 6.47
CA GLU A 679 -52.84 30.91 6.90
C GLU A 679 -53.22 31.08 8.36
N PHE A 680 -54.35 30.51 8.77
CA PHE A 680 -54.78 30.54 10.16
C PHE A 680 -53.73 29.89 11.06
N PHE A 681 -53.27 28.65 10.75
CA PHE A 681 -52.29 27.93 11.55
C PHE A 681 -50.93 28.64 11.57
N ALA A 682 -50.49 29.22 10.46
CA ALA A 682 -49.24 29.94 10.35
C ALA A 682 -49.22 31.25 11.18
N ASN A 683 -50.35 31.95 11.26
CA ASN A 683 -50.45 33.22 11.98
C ASN A 683 -50.63 33.04 13.50
N ASN A 684 -51.42 32.06 13.90
CA ASN A 684 -51.84 31.93 15.31
C ASN A 684 -50.93 31.02 16.14
N PHE A 685 -50.15 30.09 15.52
CA PHE A 685 -49.31 29.15 16.26
C PHE A 685 -47.84 29.33 15.92
N GLU A 686 -47.05 29.61 16.95
CA GLU A 686 -45.60 29.67 16.82
C GLU A 686 -45.03 28.22 16.80
N LEU A 687 -44.72 27.71 15.60
CA LEU A 687 -44.30 26.36 15.35
C LEU A 687 -42.95 26.33 14.59
N SER A 688 -42.06 25.44 14.97
CA SER A 688 -40.85 25.16 14.19
C SER A 688 -41.16 24.26 12.98
N GLY A 689 -40.23 24.14 12.03
CA GLY A 689 -40.41 23.27 10.88
C GLY A 689 -40.63 21.80 11.26
N SER A 690 -39.96 21.32 12.32
CA SER A 690 -40.18 19.96 12.84
C SER A 690 -41.55 19.78 13.47
N ASN A 691 -42.02 20.80 14.22
CA ASN A 691 -43.38 20.76 14.78
C ASN A 691 -44.45 20.68 13.68
N ILE A 692 -44.31 21.50 12.63
CA ILE A 692 -45.26 21.51 11.48
C ILE A 692 -45.25 20.13 10.80
N LYS A 693 -44.09 19.53 10.61
CA LYS A 693 -43.96 18.19 10.02
C LYS A 693 -44.66 17.13 10.89
N ASP A 694 -44.39 17.15 12.19
CA ASP A 694 -45.00 16.19 13.13
C ASP A 694 -46.52 16.34 13.17
N ILE A 695 -47.04 17.60 13.17
CA ILE A 695 -48.45 17.88 13.17
C ILE A 695 -49.12 17.35 11.90
N LEU A 696 -48.56 17.65 10.72
CA LEU A 696 -49.11 17.17 9.45
C LEU A 696 -49.07 15.63 9.35
N THR A 697 -47.99 15.02 9.85
CA THR A 697 -47.88 13.57 9.88
C THR A 697 -48.93 12.94 10.80
N ASN A 698 -49.13 13.49 11.99
CA ASN A 698 -50.15 13.01 12.92
C ASN A 698 -51.57 13.24 12.38
N ALA A 699 -51.85 14.40 11.77
CA ALA A 699 -53.11 14.68 11.12
C ALA A 699 -53.41 13.70 9.97
N ALA A 700 -52.40 13.32 9.20
CA ALA A 700 -52.52 12.32 8.16
C ALA A 700 -52.85 10.91 8.72
N PHE A 701 -52.25 10.52 9.86
CA PHE A 701 -52.56 9.26 10.52
C PHE A 701 -53.98 9.25 11.11
N LEU A 702 -54.44 10.37 11.68
CA LEU A 702 -55.81 10.52 12.16
C LEU A 702 -56.84 10.38 11.00
N ALA A 703 -56.62 11.11 9.91
CA ALA A 703 -57.45 11.02 8.71
C ALA A 703 -57.48 9.59 8.12
N ALA A 704 -56.33 8.92 8.05
CA ALA A 704 -56.23 7.56 7.55
C ALA A 704 -56.96 6.53 8.44
N ALA A 705 -56.93 6.73 9.78
CA ALA A 705 -57.68 5.89 10.73
C ALA A 705 -59.20 6.04 10.58
N GLU A 706 -59.67 7.21 10.19
CA GLU A 706 -61.07 7.51 9.90
C GLU A 706 -61.48 7.10 8.48
N GLY A 707 -60.54 6.72 7.61
CA GLY A 707 -60.78 6.42 6.20
C GLY A 707 -61.15 7.66 5.37
N THR A 708 -60.71 8.86 5.78
CA THR A 708 -61.02 10.17 5.16
C THR A 708 -59.75 10.86 4.67
N GLY A 709 -59.92 11.94 3.91
CA GLY A 709 -58.81 12.88 3.63
C GLY A 709 -58.49 13.77 4.85
N ILE A 710 -57.33 14.42 4.80
CA ILE A 710 -56.92 15.37 5.87
C ILE A 710 -57.88 16.57 5.89
N ARG A 711 -58.38 16.91 7.09
CA ARG A 711 -59.28 18.03 7.36
C ARG A 711 -58.64 18.98 8.39
N ASN A 712 -59.19 20.18 8.51
CA ASN A 712 -58.77 21.16 9.55
C ASN A 712 -58.93 20.57 10.97
N SER A 713 -59.98 19.75 11.20
CA SER A 713 -60.21 19.07 12.48
C SER A 713 -59.03 18.14 12.88
N HIS A 714 -58.48 17.37 11.95
CA HIS A 714 -57.34 16.51 12.22
C HIS A 714 -56.08 17.32 12.56
N ILE A 715 -55.88 18.47 11.88
CA ILE A 715 -54.77 19.36 12.18
C ILE A 715 -54.93 20.00 13.56
N ILE A 716 -56.15 20.43 13.92
CA ILE A 716 -56.47 20.97 15.24
C ILE A 716 -56.10 19.97 16.33
N GLU A 717 -56.52 18.70 16.19
CA GLU A 717 -56.24 17.66 17.14
C GLU A 717 -54.74 17.39 17.24
N ALA A 718 -54.03 17.32 16.11
CA ALA A 718 -52.59 17.16 16.07
C ALA A 718 -51.83 18.36 16.68
N VAL A 719 -52.32 19.60 16.51
CA VAL A 719 -51.79 20.80 17.16
C VAL A 719 -51.96 20.73 18.68
N LYS A 720 -53.19 20.36 19.15
CA LYS A 720 -53.43 20.14 20.60
C LYS A 720 -52.48 19.15 21.19
N LEU A 721 -52.28 18.00 20.50
CA LEU A 721 -51.35 16.95 20.91
C LEU A 721 -49.91 17.45 20.94
N ASN A 722 -49.50 18.27 19.97
CA ASN A 722 -48.14 18.82 19.93
C ASN A 722 -47.87 19.79 21.09
N PHE A 723 -48.79 20.70 21.37
CA PHE A 723 -48.65 21.67 22.46
C PHE A 723 -48.75 21.04 23.85
N SER A 724 -49.51 19.95 24.00
CA SER A 724 -49.58 19.20 25.26
C SER A 724 -48.23 18.63 25.71
N LYS A 725 -47.34 18.26 24.76
CA LYS A 725 -45.94 17.84 25.05
C LYS A 725 -45.14 18.90 25.79
N TYR A 726 -45.51 20.19 25.61
CA TYR A 726 -44.86 21.35 26.24
C TYR A 726 -45.62 21.88 27.44
N GLY A 727 -46.64 21.13 27.94
CA GLY A 727 -47.44 21.51 29.08
C GLY A 727 -48.46 22.64 28.78
N LYS A 728 -48.68 22.97 27.48
CA LYS A 728 -49.71 23.92 27.05
C LYS A 728 -50.99 23.18 26.66
N ILE A 729 -52.08 23.48 27.31
CA ILE A 729 -53.40 22.93 26.96
C ILE A 729 -54.09 23.97 26.08
N LEU A 730 -54.39 23.59 24.83
CA LEU A 730 -55.20 24.39 23.92
C LEU A 730 -56.65 23.93 23.96
N THR A 731 -57.56 24.88 23.96
CA THR A 731 -59.02 24.67 23.95
C THR A 731 -59.59 25.01 22.56
N ASP A 732 -60.80 24.60 22.26
CA ASP A 732 -61.43 24.91 20.96
C ASP A 732 -61.52 26.40 20.70
N SER A 733 -61.61 27.24 21.75
CA SER A 733 -61.63 28.72 21.61
C SER A 733 -60.31 29.27 21.02
N ASP A 734 -59.18 28.58 21.17
CA ASP A 734 -57.86 29.01 20.61
C ASP A 734 -57.80 28.84 19.08
N PHE A 735 -58.75 28.06 18.51
CA PHE A 735 -58.86 27.83 17.06
C PHE A 735 -59.91 28.72 16.38
N GLY A 736 -60.48 29.65 17.10
CA GLY A 736 -61.39 30.62 16.56
C GLY A 736 -62.60 30.01 15.77
N TYR A 737 -62.72 30.36 14.48
CA TYR A 737 -63.83 29.87 13.64
C TYR A 737 -63.58 28.39 13.17
N LEU A 738 -62.32 27.87 13.23
CA LEU A 738 -62.01 26.50 12.89
C LEU A 738 -62.32 25.52 14.05
N GLY A 739 -62.48 26.01 15.27
CA GLY A 739 -62.79 25.22 16.46
C GLY A 739 -64.32 25.07 16.74
N LYS A 740 -65.13 25.54 15.82
CA LYS A 740 -66.62 25.50 15.95
C LYS A 740 -67.23 24.33 15.21
#